data_86a8c042eabb3e721144c8942c81e2f4
#
_entry.id   86a8c042eabb3e721144c8942c81e2f4
#
_cell.length_a   1.000
_cell.length_b   1.000
_cell.length_c   1.000
_cell.angle_alpha   90.00
_cell.angle_beta   90.00
_cell.angle_gamma   90.00
#
_symmetry.space_group_name_H-M   'P 1'
#
loop_
_entity.id
_entity.type
_entity.pdbx_description
1 polymer ?
#
loop_
_entity_poly.entity_id
_entity_poly.type
_entity_poly.pdbx_seq_one_letter_code
_entity_poly.pdbx_strand_id
1 'polypeptide(L)'
;MENTAKHTSSPLTLGILAHVDAGKTTLSEAMLYLTGSIRKLGRVDHRDAFLDTEELEKARGITIFSKQAEFSLEGRDVTLLDTPGHADFSPEMERTLQVLDCAVLVISGADGVQGQVYTLWKLLKRYGIPVLLFVNKMDQPGTDRQNLLKELQEKLDPRCMDFGADLTAEEQQEELAVCSEKLLERYLEGDAVTAEDIRRLVENREVFPCYFGSALKLEGVRELLEGLEQYGPRREYPDAFGARVFKISRDARGERLAWMKITGGSLRVKALLSGGGEAPWEEKVNQIRIYSGGSYRLEQQAEAGRICAVSGLSRVRAGEGLGSEPAGEPGLLEPVLTYRLILPEDTDPKRAMEALESLEEEEPMLRAARDPETGEISVRVMGQVQMEILQQLLKVRYGLRAEFGAGSIIYKETIFCTAEGVGHFEPLRHYAEVHLLLEPGEPGSGLVFGSRCREDDLDGNWQRLILKHLEEKKHRGVLTGSEITDMKITLLTGRAHTKHTEGGDFRQAAWRAVRQGLMEAGCVLLEPVYAFRLELPAENLGRAISDFQRMGGATEPPESDGTRAILTGSVPAASLGNYQEELTGYTRGQGRLVCTLRGYEPCHNAEEVIREKGYDPELDPENPCGSVFCSHGAGVIVPWDQVRDHMHVDSGWRQEKKENQAEKRDSRTGKKQPEEKADFREAARAYEASEKELREIFERTYRTGEREEIRDRRGWRRPARREGAPSGENAFSPRRRKPVEEYLLVDGYNIIFAWEELRDLAEANIDAARDKLMDILCNYQGTRPGTLILVFDAYKVPGGPGEVNRYHNIFVVYTKEAETADQYIEKTVRKIGQQHRVRVATSDALEQVIILGGGARRVSAREFREEIREAQRELRESWLEKSERGGRRLFEEVPEELAGKLEDIRLGKEE
;
A
#
# COMPACT_ATOMS: atom_id res chain seq x y z
N MET A 1 22.08 -48.17 36.20
CA MET A 1 21.01 -47.98 35.20
C MET A 1 20.22 -46.79 35.66
N GLU A 2 20.75 -45.60 35.41
CA GLU A 2 20.07 -44.35 35.70
C GLU A 2 19.29 -43.94 34.48
N ASN A 3 18.00 -43.95 34.62
CA ASN A 3 17.06 -43.50 33.62
C ASN A 3 16.96 -41.96 33.71
N THR A 4 17.92 -41.24 33.11
CA THR A 4 17.82 -39.83 32.89
C THR A 4 16.75 -39.61 31.83
N ALA A 5 15.54 -39.31 32.27
CA ALA A 5 14.52 -38.72 31.41
C ALA A 5 15.08 -37.41 30.82
N LYS A 6 15.50 -37.46 29.56
CA LYS A 6 15.78 -36.25 28.79
C LYS A 6 14.44 -35.51 28.66
N HIS A 7 14.26 -34.47 29.45
CA HIS A 7 13.32 -33.44 29.13
C HIS A 7 13.79 -32.76 27.84
N THR A 8 13.47 -33.35 26.70
CA THR A 8 13.67 -32.68 25.40
C THR A 8 12.61 -31.61 25.31
N SER A 9 13.01 -30.36 25.61
CA SER A 9 12.15 -29.19 25.34
C SER A 9 11.88 -29.14 23.85
N SER A 10 10.62 -28.84 23.47
CA SER A 10 10.22 -28.76 22.04
C SER A 10 11.09 -27.75 21.27
N PRO A 11 11.50 -28.09 20.03
CA PRO A 11 12.26 -27.16 19.19
C PRO A 11 11.50 -25.84 18.99
N LEU A 12 12.25 -24.76 18.73
CA LEU A 12 11.68 -23.41 18.50
C LEU A 12 12.05 -22.94 17.11
N THR A 13 11.07 -22.50 16.31
CA THR A 13 11.30 -21.81 15.06
C THR A 13 11.18 -20.30 15.29
N LEU A 14 12.30 -19.60 15.23
CA LEU A 14 12.42 -18.17 15.48
C LEU A 14 12.63 -17.39 14.18
N GLY A 15 11.77 -16.42 13.89
CA GLY A 15 11.93 -15.50 12.76
C GLY A 15 12.53 -14.17 13.18
N ILE A 16 13.51 -13.67 12.43
CA ILE A 16 14.00 -12.29 12.60
C ILE A 16 13.42 -11.42 11.50
N LEU A 17 12.68 -10.41 11.91
CA LEU A 17 11.96 -9.48 11.04
C LEU A 17 12.44 -8.07 11.28
N ALA A 18 12.61 -7.28 10.24
CA ALA A 18 13.06 -5.91 10.37
C ALA A 18 12.74 -5.09 9.12
N HIS A 19 12.70 -3.78 9.28
CA HIS A 19 12.88 -2.86 8.16
C HIS A 19 14.30 -2.93 7.60
N VAL A 20 14.48 -2.53 6.35
CA VAL A 20 15.81 -2.39 5.71
C VAL A 20 16.73 -1.56 6.61
N ASP A 21 17.99 -1.97 6.70
CA ASP A 21 19.05 -1.33 7.51
C ASP A 21 18.81 -1.28 9.03
N ALA A 22 17.76 -1.88 9.58
CA ALA A 22 17.59 -1.95 11.05
C ALA A 22 18.62 -2.85 11.75
N GLY A 23 19.42 -3.60 10.99
CA GLY A 23 20.50 -4.46 11.50
C GLY A 23 20.05 -5.89 11.80
N LYS A 24 19.08 -6.41 11.05
CA LYS A 24 18.56 -7.77 11.14
C LYS A 24 19.64 -8.85 11.07
N THR A 25 20.39 -8.91 9.97
CA THR A 25 21.47 -9.89 9.77
C THR A 25 22.58 -9.73 10.81
N THR A 26 22.89 -8.50 11.24
CA THR A 26 23.84 -8.24 12.32
C THR A 26 23.38 -8.84 13.65
N LEU A 27 22.08 -8.75 13.98
CA LEU A 27 21.51 -9.39 15.17
C LEU A 27 21.55 -10.92 15.05
N SER A 28 21.18 -11.46 13.89
CA SER A 28 21.27 -12.90 13.62
C SER A 28 22.68 -13.44 13.81
N GLU A 29 23.70 -12.76 13.27
CA GLU A 29 25.11 -13.09 13.45
C GLU A 29 25.56 -12.99 14.93
N ALA A 30 25.10 -11.95 15.64
CA ALA A 30 25.40 -11.76 17.06
C ALA A 30 24.83 -12.90 17.93
N MET A 31 23.60 -13.34 17.65
CA MET A 31 22.96 -14.46 18.33
C MET A 31 23.71 -15.76 18.08
N LEU A 32 24.08 -16.06 16.83
CA LEU A 32 24.85 -17.26 16.45
C LEU A 32 26.25 -17.25 17.07
N TYR A 33 26.88 -16.08 17.19
CA TYR A 33 28.19 -15.95 17.80
C TYR A 33 28.14 -16.15 19.33
N LEU A 34 27.18 -15.53 20.03
CA LEU A 34 27.03 -15.66 21.49
C LEU A 34 26.63 -17.06 21.92
N THR A 35 25.87 -17.78 21.10
CA THR A 35 25.51 -19.21 21.33
C THR A 35 26.60 -20.19 20.92
N GLY A 36 27.72 -19.69 20.35
CA GLY A 36 28.87 -20.51 19.96
C GLY A 36 28.66 -21.32 18.68
N SER A 37 27.58 -21.09 17.94
CA SER A 37 27.31 -21.78 16.68
C SER A 37 28.25 -21.35 15.56
N ILE A 38 28.75 -20.12 15.61
CA ILE A 38 29.80 -19.60 14.73
C ILE A 38 31.01 -19.13 15.57
N ARG A 39 32.19 -19.28 15.03
CA ARG A 39 33.45 -18.95 15.73
C ARG A 39 33.89 -17.51 15.53
N LYS A 40 33.45 -16.87 14.48
CA LYS A 40 33.77 -15.49 14.10
C LYS A 40 32.49 -14.75 13.84
N LEU A 41 32.40 -13.55 14.41
CA LEU A 41 31.28 -12.64 14.11
C LEU A 41 31.43 -12.13 12.66
N GLY A 42 30.49 -12.50 11.78
CA GLY A 42 30.42 -12.01 10.42
C GLY A 42 29.90 -10.57 10.38
N ARG A 43 30.26 -9.83 9.34
CA ARG A 43 29.80 -8.45 9.13
C ARG A 43 29.28 -8.29 7.70
N VAL A 44 28.09 -7.72 7.57
CA VAL A 44 27.47 -7.43 6.26
C VAL A 44 28.36 -6.47 5.46
N ASP A 45 28.91 -5.43 6.11
CA ASP A 45 29.80 -4.44 5.48
C ASP A 45 31.07 -5.08 4.87
N HIS A 46 31.56 -6.16 5.49
CA HIS A 46 32.76 -6.89 5.03
C HIS A 46 32.41 -8.04 4.10
N ARG A 47 31.12 -8.30 3.83
CA ARG A 47 30.62 -9.40 2.99
C ARG A 47 31.01 -10.80 3.47
N ASP A 48 31.26 -10.95 4.77
CA ASP A 48 31.69 -12.20 5.41
C ASP A 48 30.64 -12.72 6.42
N ALA A 49 29.39 -12.25 6.36
CA ALA A 49 28.29 -12.77 7.17
C ALA A 49 27.98 -14.24 6.82
N PHE A 50 27.77 -15.06 7.86
CA PHE A 50 27.51 -16.50 7.74
C PHE A 50 26.21 -16.82 6.99
N LEU A 51 25.20 -15.96 7.16
CA LEU A 51 23.89 -16.13 6.56
C LEU A 51 23.82 -15.60 5.11
N ASP A 52 24.66 -14.65 4.71
CA ASP A 52 24.70 -14.13 3.34
C ASP A 52 25.45 -15.11 2.42
N THR A 53 24.75 -16.10 1.89
CA THR A 53 25.35 -17.16 1.06
C THR A 53 25.39 -16.84 -0.43
N GLU A 54 24.49 -16.01 -0.92
CA GLU A 54 24.31 -15.67 -2.33
C GLU A 54 25.16 -14.46 -2.74
N GLU A 55 25.82 -14.52 -3.90
CA GLU A 55 26.64 -13.40 -4.40
C GLU A 55 25.80 -12.14 -4.66
N LEU A 56 24.54 -12.30 -5.02
CA LEU A 56 23.60 -11.21 -5.25
C LEU A 56 23.29 -10.43 -3.98
N GLU A 57 23.11 -11.12 -2.87
CA GLU A 57 22.88 -10.54 -1.54
C GLU A 57 24.12 -9.79 -1.06
N LYS A 58 25.29 -10.43 -1.20
CA LYS A 58 26.59 -9.81 -0.83
C LYS A 58 26.91 -8.56 -1.64
N ALA A 59 26.53 -8.53 -2.92
CA ALA A 59 26.78 -7.39 -3.79
C ALA A 59 25.94 -6.16 -3.40
N ARG A 60 24.71 -6.40 -2.90
CA ARG A 60 23.73 -5.35 -2.58
C ARG A 60 23.62 -5.04 -1.09
N GLY A 61 24.10 -5.92 -0.22
CA GLY A 61 24.00 -5.79 1.24
C GLY A 61 22.55 -5.95 1.77
N ILE A 62 21.67 -6.63 1.01
CA ILE A 62 20.28 -6.90 1.42
C ILE A 62 19.99 -8.40 1.40
N THR A 63 19.21 -8.89 2.34
CA THR A 63 18.69 -10.26 2.34
C THR A 63 17.53 -10.36 1.34
N ILE A 64 17.66 -11.24 0.36
CA ILE A 64 16.66 -11.48 -0.70
C ILE A 64 15.85 -12.73 -0.39
N PHE A 65 16.52 -13.79 0.02
CA PHE A 65 15.92 -15.10 0.31
C PHE A 65 15.98 -15.39 1.81
N SER A 66 14.94 -16.01 2.33
CA SER A 66 14.93 -16.50 3.71
C SER A 66 16.02 -17.54 3.93
N LYS A 67 16.85 -17.34 4.95
CA LYS A 67 17.96 -18.20 5.32
C LYS A 67 17.70 -18.87 6.66
N GLN A 68 18.26 -20.06 6.82
CA GLN A 68 18.15 -20.86 8.04
C GLN A 68 19.51 -21.04 8.71
N ALA A 69 19.52 -20.92 10.03
CA ALA A 69 20.63 -21.35 10.87
C ALA A 69 20.11 -22.07 12.11
N GLU A 70 20.93 -22.95 12.69
CA GLU A 70 20.58 -23.63 13.92
C GLU A 70 21.53 -23.22 15.05
N PHE A 71 20.96 -23.09 16.24
CA PHE A 71 21.70 -22.94 17.50
C PHE A 71 20.96 -23.60 18.67
N SER A 72 21.62 -23.75 19.82
CA SER A 72 21.01 -24.32 21.01
C SER A 72 21.00 -23.31 22.15
N LEU A 73 19.85 -23.19 22.83
CA LEU A 73 19.69 -22.44 24.08
C LEU A 73 19.44 -23.45 25.21
N GLU A 74 20.38 -23.58 26.14
CA GLU A 74 20.33 -24.50 27.29
C GLU A 74 19.77 -25.92 26.99
N GLY A 75 20.09 -26.41 25.80
CA GLY A 75 19.65 -27.76 25.34
C GLY A 75 18.35 -27.77 24.56
N ARG A 76 17.73 -26.61 24.30
CA ARG A 76 16.63 -26.44 23.37
C ARG A 76 17.17 -26.10 21.98
N ASP A 77 16.80 -26.89 20.98
CA ASP A 77 17.16 -26.61 19.57
C ASP A 77 16.35 -25.43 19.05
N VAL A 78 17.01 -24.42 18.52
CA VAL A 78 16.39 -23.25 17.89
C VAL A 78 16.77 -23.19 16.42
N THR A 79 15.75 -23.12 15.58
CA THR A 79 15.90 -22.84 14.14
C THR A 79 15.63 -21.36 13.90
N LEU A 80 16.69 -20.61 13.56
CA LEU A 80 16.61 -19.20 13.19
C LEU A 80 16.29 -19.09 11.70
N LEU A 81 15.27 -18.31 11.36
CA LEU A 81 14.95 -17.90 10.00
C LEU A 81 15.22 -16.40 9.84
N ASP A 82 16.25 -16.07 9.08
CA ASP A 82 16.54 -14.70 8.66
C ASP A 82 15.70 -14.37 7.42
N THR A 83 14.76 -13.44 7.55
CA THR A 83 13.78 -13.14 6.50
C THR A 83 14.20 -11.93 5.65
N PRO A 84 13.71 -11.77 4.41
CA PRO A 84 13.95 -10.57 3.63
C PRO A 84 13.44 -9.32 4.35
N GLY A 85 14.27 -8.26 4.37
CA GLY A 85 13.91 -6.98 4.97
C GLY A 85 13.36 -5.94 3.98
N HIS A 86 13.46 -6.18 2.67
CA HIS A 86 13.01 -5.25 1.64
C HIS A 86 11.55 -5.50 1.27
N ALA A 87 10.78 -4.42 1.04
CA ALA A 87 9.35 -4.50 0.72
C ALA A 87 9.05 -5.34 -0.53
N ASP A 88 9.93 -5.34 -1.53
CA ASP A 88 9.77 -6.12 -2.77
C ASP A 88 9.77 -7.64 -2.55
N PHE A 89 10.31 -8.12 -1.42
CA PHE A 89 10.35 -9.54 -1.06
C PHE A 89 9.37 -9.90 0.06
N SER A 90 8.43 -9.01 0.33
CA SER A 90 7.40 -9.22 1.36
C SER A 90 6.56 -10.50 1.16
N PRO A 91 6.24 -10.99 -0.04
CA PRO A 91 5.52 -12.26 -0.20
C PRO A 91 6.31 -13.48 0.31
N GLU A 92 7.63 -13.52 0.12
CA GLU A 92 8.45 -14.60 0.68
C GLU A 92 8.52 -14.50 2.21
N MET A 93 8.66 -13.29 2.73
CA MET A 93 8.61 -13.04 4.16
C MET A 93 7.27 -13.51 4.75
N GLU A 94 6.13 -13.15 4.13
CA GLU A 94 4.81 -13.53 4.61
C GLU A 94 4.60 -15.06 4.62
N ARG A 95 5.08 -15.79 3.61
CA ARG A 95 5.07 -17.26 3.61
C ARG A 95 5.90 -17.84 4.77
N THR A 96 7.03 -17.21 5.08
CA THR A 96 7.89 -17.62 6.20
C THR A 96 7.20 -17.42 7.53
N LEU A 97 6.36 -16.36 7.71
CA LEU A 97 5.60 -16.14 8.94
C LEU A 97 4.75 -17.35 9.33
N GLN A 98 4.15 -18.05 8.37
CA GLN A 98 3.24 -19.17 8.64
C GLN A 98 3.90 -20.38 9.31
N VAL A 99 5.22 -20.43 9.36
CA VAL A 99 5.97 -21.52 9.99
C VAL A 99 6.71 -21.09 11.27
N LEU A 100 6.58 -19.83 11.70
CA LEU A 100 7.22 -19.33 12.92
C LEU A 100 6.45 -19.77 14.16
N ASP A 101 7.21 -20.05 15.23
CA ASP A 101 6.66 -20.19 16.60
C ASP A 101 6.74 -18.86 17.34
N CYS A 102 7.77 -18.06 17.05
CA CYS A 102 8.04 -16.78 17.66
C CYS A 102 8.77 -15.87 16.65
N ALA A 103 8.62 -14.58 16.80
CA ALA A 103 9.33 -13.58 16.01
C ALA A 103 10.09 -12.59 16.89
N VAL A 104 11.28 -12.18 16.45
CA VAL A 104 11.98 -11.00 16.95
C VAL A 104 11.82 -9.90 15.93
N LEU A 105 11.12 -8.84 16.29
CA LEU A 105 10.97 -7.65 15.47
C LEU A 105 12.05 -6.64 15.82
N VAL A 106 12.99 -6.41 14.88
CA VAL A 106 14.13 -5.52 15.06
C VAL A 106 13.75 -4.12 14.58
N ILE A 107 13.96 -3.13 15.44
CA ILE A 107 13.65 -1.72 15.19
C ILE A 107 14.95 -0.93 15.36
N SER A 108 15.23 0.01 14.46
CA SER A 108 16.38 0.91 14.59
C SER A 108 16.06 1.99 15.63
N GLY A 109 16.87 2.10 16.67
CA GLY A 109 16.71 3.14 17.70
C GLY A 109 16.90 4.57 17.18
N ALA A 110 17.65 4.73 16.08
CA ALA A 110 17.83 6.03 15.44
C ALA A 110 16.64 6.46 14.57
N ASP A 111 15.90 5.49 13.99
CA ASP A 111 14.85 5.74 13.01
C ASP A 111 13.43 5.54 13.61
N GLY A 112 13.33 4.91 14.79
CA GLY A 112 12.05 4.61 15.45
C GLY A 112 11.15 3.65 14.67
N VAL A 113 9.83 3.72 14.92
CA VAL A 113 8.82 2.89 14.26
C VAL A 113 8.49 3.44 12.87
N GLN A 114 8.92 2.74 11.84
CA GLN A 114 8.71 3.08 10.43
C GLN A 114 7.49 2.36 9.83
N GLY A 115 7.00 2.82 8.67
CA GLY A 115 5.82 2.26 7.99
C GLY A 115 5.89 0.75 7.74
N GLN A 116 7.07 0.21 7.39
CA GLN A 116 7.25 -1.23 7.20
C GLN A 116 7.15 -2.01 8.52
N VAL A 117 7.66 -1.46 9.63
CA VAL A 117 7.51 -2.08 10.97
C VAL A 117 6.03 -2.23 11.31
N TYR A 118 5.21 -1.22 10.96
CA TYR A 118 3.76 -1.27 11.17
C TYR A 118 3.08 -2.34 10.31
N THR A 119 3.52 -2.52 9.07
CA THR A 119 3.03 -3.61 8.20
C THR A 119 3.39 -4.98 8.78
N LEU A 120 4.66 -5.17 9.20
CA LEU A 120 5.10 -6.39 9.88
C LEU A 120 4.30 -6.69 11.14
N TRP A 121 4.03 -5.65 11.95
CA TRP A 121 3.24 -5.77 13.17
C TRP A 121 1.81 -6.26 12.89
N LYS A 122 1.16 -5.72 11.85
CA LYS A 122 -0.17 -6.17 11.42
C LYS A 122 -0.19 -7.62 10.96
N LEU A 123 0.82 -8.04 10.19
CA LEU A 123 0.95 -9.43 9.75
C LEU A 123 1.17 -10.38 10.93
N LEU A 124 2.08 -10.03 11.85
CA LEU A 124 2.33 -10.80 13.07
C LEU A 124 1.07 -10.93 13.95
N LYS A 125 0.24 -9.87 14.00
CA LYS A 125 -1.06 -9.89 14.68
C LYS A 125 -2.04 -10.83 13.98
N ARG A 126 -2.13 -10.76 12.65
CA ARG A 126 -3.03 -11.63 11.86
C ARG A 126 -2.72 -13.11 12.04
N TYR A 127 -1.44 -13.46 11.96
CA TYR A 127 -1.01 -14.87 12.11
C TYR A 127 -0.88 -15.31 13.57
N GLY A 128 -1.21 -14.47 14.54
CA GLY A 128 -1.17 -14.79 15.97
C GLY A 128 0.22 -15.16 16.49
N ILE A 129 1.30 -14.63 15.87
CA ILE A 129 2.68 -14.99 16.20
C ILE A 129 3.13 -14.21 17.44
N PRO A 130 3.62 -14.88 18.50
CA PRO A 130 4.29 -14.23 19.64
C PRO A 130 5.49 -13.40 19.20
N VAL A 131 5.65 -12.20 19.77
CA VAL A 131 6.68 -11.23 19.33
C VAL A 131 7.48 -10.72 20.51
N LEU A 132 8.81 -10.76 20.36
CA LEU A 132 9.74 -9.98 21.16
C LEU A 132 10.26 -8.82 20.29
N LEU A 133 10.50 -7.66 20.88
CA LEU A 133 11.04 -6.49 20.17
C LEU A 133 12.51 -6.29 20.57
N PHE A 134 13.35 -6.03 19.57
CA PHE A 134 14.73 -5.63 19.82
C PHE A 134 15.02 -4.27 19.19
N VAL A 135 15.18 -3.25 20.03
CA VAL A 135 15.54 -1.90 19.59
C VAL A 135 17.06 -1.85 19.45
N ASN A 136 17.52 -1.89 18.20
CA ASN A 136 18.92 -1.97 17.82
C ASN A 136 19.53 -0.59 17.59
N LYS A 137 20.85 -0.53 17.50
CA LYS A 137 21.63 0.72 17.26
C LYS A 137 21.50 1.77 18.38
N MET A 138 21.31 1.35 19.61
CA MET A 138 21.25 2.25 20.78
C MET A 138 22.56 2.98 21.06
N ASP A 139 23.62 2.62 20.36
CA ASP A 139 24.94 3.28 20.41
C ASP A 139 25.03 4.51 19.50
N GLN A 140 24.00 4.84 18.74
CA GLN A 140 23.97 6.05 17.92
C GLN A 140 23.53 7.27 18.72
N PRO A 141 24.07 8.47 18.36
CA PRO A 141 23.69 9.70 19.04
C PRO A 141 22.19 10.02 18.88
N GLY A 142 21.55 10.47 19.97
CA GLY A 142 20.14 10.86 19.94
C GLY A 142 19.13 9.74 20.25
N THR A 143 19.60 8.52 20.52
CA THR A 143 18.73 7.42 20.96
C THR A 143 18.45 7.53 22.46
N ASP A 144 17.18 7.50 22.82
CA ASP A 144 16.70 7.51 24.20
C ASP A 144 15.74 6.34 24.45
N ARG A 145 16.07 5.50 25.45
CA ARG A 145 15.33 4.26 25.76
C ARG A 145 13.87 4.53 26.17
N GLN A 146 13.64 5.56 26.98
CA GLN A 146 12.31 5.85 27.49
C GLN A 146 11.41 6.43 26.39
N ASN A 147 11.94 7.33 25.58
CA ASN A 147 11.20 7.90 24.46
C ASN A 147 10.85 6.84 23.40
N LEU A 148 11.78 5.95 23.11
CA LEU A 148 11.54 4.84 22.19
C LEU A 148 10.51 3.86 22.74
N LEU A 149 10.54 3.53 24.03
CA LEU A 149 9.51 2.68 24.64
C LEU A 149 8.12 3.31 24.53
N LYS A 150 8.00 4.61 24.82
CA LYS A 150 6.73 5.33 24.61
C LYS A 150 6.26 5.30 23.15
N GLU A 151 7.18 5.48 22.21
CA GLU A 151 6.85 5.39 20.78
C GLU A 151 6.33 3.99 20.40
N LEU A 152 6.94 2.91 20.93
CA LEU A 152 6.47 1.55 20.75
C LEU A 152 5.06 1.35 21.32
N GLN A 153 4.82 1.87 22.52
CA GLN A 153 3.51 1.80 23.19
C GLN A 153 2.42 2.57 22.43
N GLU A 154 2.74 3.75 21.90
CA GLU A 154 1.79 4.57 21.16
C GLU A 154 1.50 4.05 19.74
N LYS A 155 2.54 3.57 19.05
CA LYS A 155 2.42 3.21 17.63
C LYS A 155 2.14 1.73 17.38
N LEU A 156 2.55 0.81 18.26
CA LEU A 156 2.35 -0.62 18.09
C LEU A 156 1.31 -1.18 19.05
N ASP A 157 1.62 -1.22 20.35
CA ASP A 157 0.70 -1.72 21.37
C ASP A 157 1.09 -1.18 22.76
N PRO A 158 0.14 -0.66 23.56
CA PRO A 158 0.44 -0.13 24.90
C PRO A 158 1.04 -1.16 25.87
N ARG A 159 0.96 -2.46 25.58
CA ARG A 159 1.53 -3.56 26.37
C ARG A 159 2.99 -3.89 25.97
N CYS A 160 3.68 -3.01 25.26
CA CYS A 160 5.13 -3.07 25.07
C CYS A 160 5.81 -2.70 26.38
N MET A 161 6.61 -3.62 26.94
CA MET A 161 7.28 -3.45 28.24
C MET A 161 8.78 -3.68 28.12
N ASP A 162 9.55 -2.93 28.91
CA ASP A 162 11.01 -3.06 28.98
C ASP A 162 11.45 -4.25 29.82
N PHE A 163 11.91 -5.31 29.19
CA PHE A 163 12.39 -6.55 29.84
C PHE A 163 13.88 -6.54 30.16
N GLY A 164 14.60 -5.49 29.85
CA GLY A 164 15.95 -5.25 30.34
C GLY A 164 15.98 -4.54 31.72
N ALA A 165 14.80 -4.21 32.30
CA ALA A 165 14.62 -3.74 33.66
C ALA A 165 14.44 -4.91 34.65
N ASP A 166 14.47 -4.61 35.95
CA ASP A 166 14.22 -5.62 37.00
C ASP A 166 12.73 -5.95 37.10
N LEU A 167 12.33 -7.07 36.49
CA LEU A 167 10.94 -7.53 36.46
C LEU A 167 10.42 -7.97 37.85
N THR A 168 11.27 -8.04 38.88
CA THR A 168 10.86 -8.33 40.26
C THR A 168 10.45 -7.09 41.02
N ALA A 169 10.67 -5.90 40.47
CA ALA A 169 10.24 -4.64 41.07
C ALA A 169 8.71 -4.58 41.12
N GLU A 170 8.15 -4.02 42.19
CA GLU A 170 6.72 -3.96 42.43
C GLU A 170 5.93 -3.29 41.29
N GLU A 171 6.46 -2.20 40.72
CA GLU A 171 5.91 -1.50 39.56
C GLU A 171 5.78 -2.42 38.33
N GLN A 172 6.82 -3.19 38.03
CA GLN A 172 6.85 -4.11 36.87
C GLN A 172 5.92 -5.30 37.07
N GLN A 173 5.79 -5.79 38.28
CA GLN A 173 4.87 -6.87 38.65
C GLN A 173 3.41 -6.41 38.49
N GLU A 174 3.08 -5.19 38.90
CA GLU A 174 1.77 -4.58 38.74
C GLU A 174 1.41 -4.39 37.26
N GLU A 175 2.31 -3.83 36.45
CA GLU A 175 2.13 -3.66 35.00
C GLU A 175 1.89 -5.01 34.29
N LEU A 176 2.62 -6.06 34.66
CA LEU A 176 2.43 -7.40 34.13
C LEU A 176 1.08 -7.99 34.56
N ALA A 177 0.67 -7.81 35.81
CA ALA A 177 -0.58 -8.32 36.32
C ALA A 177 -1.79 -7.70 35.60
N VAL A 178 -1.74 -6.40 35.27
CA VAL A 178 -2.80 -5.68 34.55
C VAL A 178 -3.01 -6.21 33.12
N CYS A 179 -2.02 -6.88 32.51
CA CYS A 179 -2.14 -7.42 31.15
C CYS A 179 -3.19 -8.56 31.04
N SER A 180 -3.59 -9.19 32.16
CA SER A 180 -4.58 -10.27 32.16
C SER A 180 -5.47 -10.22 33.41
N GLU A 181 -6.80 -10.24 33.22
CA GLU A 181 -7.77 -10.23 34.35
C GLU A 181 -7.50 -11.34 35.37
N LYS A 182 -7.21 -12.56 34.90
CA LYS A 182 -6.93 -13.71 35.79
C LYS A 182 -5.62 -13.53 36.56
N LEU A 183 -4.63 -12.90 35.96
CA LEU A 183 -3.36 -12.68 36.63
C LEU A 183 -3.48 -11.54 37.64
N LEU A 184 -4.26 -10.50 37.31
CA LEU A 184 -4.56 -9.40 38.22
C LEU A 184 -5.30 -9.88 39.47
N GLU A 185 -6.29 -10.76 39.35
CA GLU A 185 -6.99 -11.33 40.49
C GLU A 185 -6.02 -12.06 41.45
N ARG A 186 -5.14 -12.91 40.91
CA ARG A 186 -4.12 -13.62 41.70
C ARG A 186 -3.10 -12.68 42.33
N TYR A 187 -2.67 -11.66 41.60
CA TYR A 187 -1.73 -10.65 42.12
C TYR A 187 -2.36 -9.87 43.31
N LEU A 188 -3.62 -9.50 43.22
CA LEU A 188 -4.38 -8.85 44.31
C LEU A 188 -4.60 -9.78 45.54
N GLU A 189 -4.58 -11.08 45.33
CA GLU A 189 -4.60 -12.07 46.40
C GLU A 189 -3.24 -12.28 47.10
N GLY A 190 -2.15 -11.68 46.52
CA GLY A 190 -0.82 -11.68 47.06
C GLY A 190 0.18 -12.62 46.38
N ASP A 191 -0.19 -13.22 45.27
CA ASP A 191 0.68 -14.09 44.47
C ASP A 191 1.58 -13.22 43.55
N ALA A 192 2.87 -13.50 43.50
CA ALA A 192 3.80 -12.86 42.54
C ALA A 192 3.60 -13.41 41.13
N VAL A 193 3.83 -12.59 40.11
CA VAL A 193 3.83 -13.01 38.71
C VAL A 193 5.05 -13.90 38.43
N THR A 194 4.81 -15.11 37.95
CA THR A 194 5.85 -16.10 37.69
C THR A 194 6.36 -16.04 36.23
N ALA A 195 7.55 -16.58 35.95
CA ALA A 195 8.07 -16.71 34.59
C ALA A 195 7.13 -17.51 33.66
N GLU A 196 6.38 -18.46 34.19
CA GLU A 196 5.37 -19.23 33.44
C GLU A 196 4.15 -18.37 33.09
N ASP A 197 3.74 -17.47 33.98
CA ASP A 197 2.66 -16.52 33.71
C ASP A 197 3.09 -15.55 32.59
N ILE A 198 4.32 -15.01 32.66
CA ILE A 198 4.87 -14.14 31.63
C ILE A 198 4.93 -14.87 30.27
N ARG A 199 5.37 -16.14 30.25
CA ARG A 199 5.40 -16.94 29.00
C ARG A 199 4.01 -17.04 28.40
N ARG A 200 2.97 -17.31 29.18
CA ARG A 200 1.58 -17.36 28.69
C ARG A 200 1.10 -16.03 28.16
N LEU A 201 1.45 -14.92 28.82
CA LEU A 201 1.15 -13.57 28.32
C LEU A 201 1.83 -13.31 26.94
N VAL A 202 3.07 -13.73 26.77
CA VAL A 202 3.80 -13.63 25.49
C VAL A 202 3.16 -14.51 24.43
N GLU A 203 2.83 -15.78 24.76
CA GLU A 203 2.18 -16.73 23.85
C GLU A 203 0.83 -16.22 23.34
N ASN A 204 0.04 -15.61 24.24
CA ASN A 204 -1.28 -15.06 23.91
C ASN A 204 -1.20 -13.66 23.29
N ARG A 205 -0.01 -13.07 23.11
CA ARG A 205 0.17 -11.69 22.67
C ARG A 205 -0.48 -10.66 23.61
N GLU A 206 -0.47 -10.92 24.87
CA GLU A 206 -0.98 -10.05 25.93
C GLU A 206 0.12 -9.16 26.52
N VAL A 207 1.41 -9.47 26.29
CA VAL A 207 2.58 -8.65 26.59
C VAL A 207 3.62 -8.78 25.47
N PHE A 208 4.38 -7.72 25.24
CA PHE A 208 5.42 -7.66 24.21
C PHE A 208 6.76 -7.23 24.84
N PRO A 209 7.65 -8.21 25.13
CA PRO A 209 8.97 -7.92 25.69
C PRO A 209 9.81 -7.06 24.77
N CYS A 210 10.32 -5.93 25.26
CA CYS A 210 11.21 -5.00 24.55
C CYS A 210 12.61 -5.09 25.15
N TYR A 211 13.61 -5.26 24.29
CA TYR A 211 15.03 -5.26 24.63
C TYR A 211 15.73 -4.15 23.86
N PHE A 212 16.68 -3.48 24.48
CA PHE A 212 17.40 -2.34 23.92
C PHE A 212 18.89 -2.64 23.88
N GLY A 213 19.54 -2.40 22.73
CA GLY A 213 20.96 -2.70 22.61
C GLY A 213 21.62 -2.31 21.28
N SER A 214 22.82 -2.81 21.08
CA SER A 214 23.56 -2.70 19.83
C SER A 214 24.07 -4.08 19.43
N ALA A 215 23.45 -4.65 18.40
CA ALA A 215 23.85 -5.96 17.87
C ALA A 215 25.31 -5.96 17.41
N LEU A 216 25.79 -4.83 16.85
CA LEU A 216 27.17 -4.66 16.41
C LEU A 216 28.18 -4.74 17.58
N LYS A 217 27.81 -4.25 18.76
CA LYS A 217 28.61 -4.26 19.97
C LYS A 217 28.30 -5.44 20.90
N LEU A 218 27.34 -6.30 20.52
CA LEU A 218 26.82 -7.41 21.33
C LEU A 218 26.12 -6.98 22.62
N GLU A 219 25.73 -5.71 22.74
CA GLU A 219 25.00 -5.16 23.89
C GLU A 219 23.51 -5.48 23.79
N GLY A 220 22.87 -5.94 24.89
CA GLY A 220 21.44 -6.27 24.95
C GLY A 220 21.05 -7.60 24.25
N VAL A 221 21.99 -8.23 23.50
CA VAL A 221 21.70 -9.47 22.76
C VAL A 221 21.65 -10.69 23.68
N ARG A 222 22.46 -10.68 24.76
CA ARG A 222 22.44 -11.74 25.76
C ARG A 222 21.12 -11.75 26.52
N GLU A 223 20.67 -10.58 26.93
CA GLU A 223 19.38 -10.38 27.62
C GLU A 223 18.21 -10.84 26.76
N LEU A 224 18.25 -10.54 25.43
CA LEU A 224 17.26 -11.07 24.49
C LEU A 224 17.28 -12.61 24.42
N LEU A 225 18.48 -13.23 24.38
CA LEU A 225 18.60 -14.70 24.35
C LEU A 225 18.10 -15.34 25.64
N GLU A 226 18.42 -14.78 26.80
CA GLU A 226 17.91 -15.22 28.11
C GLU A 226 16.39 -15.06 28.19
N GLY A 227 15.85 -13.93 27.70
CA GLY A 227 14.42 -13.70 27.63
C GLY A 227 13.69 -14.66 26.68
N LEU A 228 14.31 -14.98 25.54
CA LEU A 228 13.77 -15.96 24.59
C LEU A 228 13.72 -17.37 25.19
N GLU A 229 14.72 -17.74 25.99
CA GLU A 229 14.75 -19.01 26.69
C GLU A 229 13.68 -19.09 27.79
N GLN A 230 13.60 -18.05 28.61
CA GLN A 230 12.72 -18.00 29.78
C GLN A 230 11.26 -17.81 29.41
N TYR A 231 10.96 -16.91 28.45
CA TYR A 231 9.60 -16.46 28.10
C TYR A 231 9.17 -16.87 26.69
N GLY A 232 10.03 -17.49 25.90
CA GLY A 232 9.70 -17.98 24.56
C GLY A 232 8.66 -19.10 24.60
N PRO A 233 7.75 -19.15 23.59
CA PRO A 233 6.64 -20.10 23.56
C PRO A 233 7.12 -21.55 23.51
N ARG A 234 6.35 -22.44 24.11
CA ARG A 234 6.58 -23.90 24.12
C ARG A 234 5.40 -24.59 23.48
N ARG A 235 5.56 -25.01 22.22
CA ARG A 235 4.50 -25.70 21.48
C ARG A 235 4.52 -27.20 21.74
N GLU A 236 3.35 -27.76 21.95
CA GLU A 236 3.10 -29.20 21.89
C GLU A 236 2.65 -29.56 20.47
N TYR A 237 3.18 -30.63 19.92
CA TYR A 237 2.86 -31.10 18.58
C TYR A 237 2.06 -32.39 18.64
N PRO A 238 1.04 -32.58 17.78
CA PRO A 238 0.28 -33.83 17.71
C PRO A 238 1.12 -34.98 17.21
N ASP A 239 0.74 -36.21 17.55
CA ASP A 239 1.41 -37.45 17.13
C ASP A 239 1.19 -37.76 15.64
N ALA A 240 0.09 -37.29 15.05
CA ALA A 240 -0.21 -37.49 13.66
C ALA A 240 0.74 -36.65 12.78
N PHE A 241 1.26 -37.26 11.68
CA PHE A 241 2.13 -36.52 10.75
C PHE A 241 1.42 -35.34 10.13
N GLY A 242 2.04 -34.21 10.25
CA GLY A 242 1.66 -32.96 9.58
C GLY A 242 2.92 -32.18 9.16
N ALA A 243 2.86 -31.51 8.03
CA ALA A 243 3.94 -30.61 7.60
C ALA A 243 3.38 -29.45 6.78
N ARG A 244 3.96 -28.26 6.94
CA ARG A 244 3.65 -27.07 6.13
C ARG A 244 4.81 -26.69 5.25
N VAL A 245 4.58 -26.67 3.93
CA VAL A 245 5.57 -26.24 2.93
C VAL A 245 5.49 -24.73 2.79
N PHE A 246 6.60 -24.02 3.03
CA PHE A 246 6.61 -22.55 2.95
C PHE A 246 7.48 -21.99 1.82
N LYS A 247 8.41 -22.83 1.29
CA LYS A 247 9.35 -22.38 0.26
C LYS A 247 9.74 -23.55 -0.64
N ILE A 248 9.92 -23.24 -1.93
CA ILE A 248 10.58 -24.10 -2.91
C ILE A 248 11.89 -23.43 -3.33
N SER A 249 12.95 -24.18 -3.50
CA SER A 249 14.22 -23.69 -4.04
C SER A 249 14.91 -24.75 -4.87
N ARG A 250 15.98 -24.36 -5.58
CA ARG A 250 16.88 -25.29 -6.28
C ARG A 250 18.28 -25.18 -5.71
N ASP A 251 18.93 -26.32 -5.50
CA ASP A 251 20.31 -26.32 -5.06
C ASP A 251 21.29 -25.98 -6.21
N ALA A 252 22.60 -25.90 -5.92
CA ALA A 252 23.64 -25.60 -6.91
C ALA A 252 23.72 -26.61 -8.09
N ARG A 253 23.08 -27.78 -7.96
CA ARG A 253 22.99 -28.81 -9.01
C ARG A 253 21.66 -28.75 -9.76
N GLY A 254 20.77 -27.80 -9.41
CA GLY A 254 19.42 -27.67 -9.96
C GLY A 254 18.39 -28.65 -9.36
N GLU A 255 18.73 -29.41 -8.30
CA GLU A 255 17.79 -30.31 -7.63
C GLU A 255 16.74 -29.48 -6.87
N ARG A 256 15.48 -29.79 -7.09
CA ARG A 256 14.33 -29.13 -6.44
C ARG A 256 14.23 -29.54 -4.98
N LEU A 257 14.11 -28.57 -4.08
CA LEU A 257 13.98 -28.72 -2.65
C LEU A 257 12.68 -28.09 -2.16
N ALA A 258 11.88 -28.84 -1.43
CA ALA A 258 10.71 -28.37 -0.73
C ALA A 258 11.06 -28.12 0.75
N TRP A 259 10.99 -26.85 1.16
CA TRP A 259 11.25 -26.46 2.56
C TRP A 259 9.96 -26.53 3.34
N MET A 260 9.98 -27.29 4.43
CA MET A 260 8.79 -27.49 5.23
C MET A 260 9.11 -27.53 6.73
N LYS A 261 8.14 -27.09 7.53
CA LYS A 261 8.12 -27.33 8.96
C LYS A 261 7.28 -28.55 9.26
N ILE A 262 7.79 -29.47 10.06
CA ILE A 262 7.03 -30.60 10.54
C ILE A 262 6.14 -30.12 11.70
N THR A 263 4.83 -30.16 11.53
CA THR A 263 3.83 -29.65 12.47
C THR A 263 3.19 -30.75 13.31
N GLY A 264 3.55 -32.01 13.08
CA GLY A 264 3.09 -33.16 13.85
C GLY A 264 3.84 -34.43 13.48
N GLY A 265 3.97 -35.35 14.41
CA GLY A 265 4.63 -36.63 14.24
C GLY A 265 6.08 -36.53 13.77
N SER A 266 6.45 -37.28 12.73
CA SER A 266 7.80 -37.25 12.16
C SER A 266 7.81 -37.64 10.69
N LEU A 267 8.75 -37.09 9.92
CA LEU A 267 9.00 -37.42 8.52
C LEU A 267 10.23 -38.30 8.40
N ARG A 268 10.15 -39.40 7.65
CA ARG A 268 11.28 -40.31 7.39
C ARG A 268 11.67 -40.29 5.92
N VAL A 269 12.94 -40.51 5.65
CA VAL A 269 13.44 -40.80 4.30
C VAL A 269 12.72 -42.03 3.74
N LYS A 270 12.31 -41.97 2.47
CA LYS A 270 11.49 -42.98 1.76
C LYS A 270 10.01 -43.02 2.16
N ALA A 271 9.53 -42.14 3.05
CA ALA A 271 8.10 -41.97 3.28
C ALA A 271 7.38 -41.54 1.99
N LEU A 272 6.18 -42.06 1.78
CA LEU A 272 5.27 -41.61 0.73
C LEU A 272 4.46 -40.47 1.28
N LEU A 273 4.48 -39.35 0.57
CA LEU A 273 3.67 -38.17 0.87
C LEU A 273 2.62 -38.02 -0.21
N SER A 274 1.41 -37.62 0.18
CA SER A 274 0.33 -37.36 -0.73
C SER A 274 -0.19 -35.95 -0.48
N GLY A 275 -0.51 -35.25 -1.56
CA GLY A 275 -1.17 -33.98 -1.55
C GLY A 275 -2.61 -34.10 -2.08
N GLY A 276 -3.52 -33.33 -1.46
CA GLY A 276 -4.91 -33.23 -1.88
C GLY A 276 -5.09 -31.95 -2.68
N GLY A 277 -5.61 -32.01 -3.86
CA GLY A 277 -5.92 -30.88 -4.72
C GLY A 277 -6.73 -31.35 -5.91
N GLU A 278 -6.90 -30.52 -6.94
CA GLU A 278 -7.57 -30.90 -8.19
C GLU A 278 -6.94 -32.12 -8.88
N ALA A 279 -5.64 -32.36 -8.65
CA ALA A 279 -4.92 -33.54 -9.13
C ALA A 279 -4.14 -34.17 -7.97
N PRO A 280 -4.73 -35.18 -7.24
CA PRO A 280 -4.04 -35.87 -6.16
C PRO A 280 -2.74 -36.49 -6.65
N TRP A 281 -1.68 -36.40 -5.81
CA TRP A 281 -0.36 -36.91 -6.12
C TRP A 281 0.19 -37.72 -4.94
N GLU A 282 1.07 -38.64 -5.23
CA GLU A 282 1.82 -39.44 -4.27
C GLU A 282 3.26 -39.51 -4.70
N GLU A 283 4.17 -38.98 -3.88
CA GLU A 283 5.60 -38.92 -4.18
C GLU A 283 6.42 -39.33 -2.97
N LYS A 284 7.65 -39.76 -3.24
CA LYS A 284 8.55 -40.33 -2.24
C LYS A 284 9.65 -39.40 -1.84
N VAL A 285 9.85 -39.24 -0.55
CA VAL A 285 10.97 -38.50 0.03
C VAL A 285 12.29 -39.20 -0.29
N ASN A 286 13.19 -38.51 -1.00
CA ASN A 286 14.53 -39.04 -1.32
C ASN A 286 15.54 -38.72 -0.24
N GLN A 287 15.63 -37.45 0.19
CA GLN A 287 16.55 -36.97 1.21
C GLN A 287 15.85 -35.93 2.11
N ILE A 288 16.29 -35.92 3.34
CA ILE A 288 15.92 -34.86 4.33
C ILE A 288 17.22 -34.15 4.67
N ARG A 289 17.26 -32.83 4.39
CA ARG A 289 18.39 -31.95 4.63
C ARG A 289 18.05 -30.91 5.69
N ILE A 290 18.89 -30.78 6.71
CA ILE A 290 18.77 -29.70 7.70
C ILE A 290 19.90 -28.70 7.40
N TYR A 291 19.54 -27.49 7.06
CA TYR A 291 20.47 -26.44 6.67
C TYR A 291 20.91 -25.60 7.89
N SER A 292 22.16 -25.13 7.86
CA SER A 292 22.66 -24.08 8.72
C SER A 292 23.65 -23.23 7.92
N GLY A 293 23.23 -22.02 7.55
CA GLY A 293 23.94 -21.20 6.58
C GLY A 293 24.05 -21.88 5.21
N GLY A 294 25.24 -21.87 4.60
CA GLY A 294 25.50 -22.50 3.31
C GLY A 294 25.72 -24.02 3.35
N SER A 295 25.72 -24.66 4.53
CA SER A 295 25.95 -26.09 4.70
C SER A 295 24.70 -26.81 5.18
N TYR A 296 24.62 -28.11 4.89
CA TYR A 296 23.53 -28.96 5.37
C TYR A 296 24.03 -30.32 5.86
N ARG A 297 23.27 -30.93 6.78
CA ARG A 297 23.43 -32.33 7.17
C ARG A 297 22.26 -33.16 6.66
N LEU A 298 22.53 -34.44 6.40
CA LEU A 298 21.51 -35.38 6.01
C LEU A 298 20.95 -36.08 7.26
N GLU A 299 19.60 -36.10 7.36
CA GLU A 299 18.90 -36.78 8.43
C GLU A 299 18.05 -37.92 7.87
N GLN A 300 17.91 -39.02 8.66
CA GLN A 300 17.03 -40.12 8.32
C GLN A 300 15.57 -39.87 8.71
N GLN A 301 15.39 -38.98 9.68
CA GLN A 301 14.07 -38.60 10.24
C GLN A 301 14.14 -37.17 10.74
N ALA A 302 13.10 -36.38 10.44
CA ALA A 302 12.83 -35.08 11.02
C ALA A 302 11.61 -35.16 11.95
N GLU A 303 11.76 -34.65 13.15
CA GLU A 303 10.69 -34.63 14.17
C GLU A 303 9.87 -33.34 14.13
N ALA A 304 8.68 -33.37 14.75
CA ALA A 304 7.83 -32.20 14.86
C ALA A 304 8.56 -31.00 15.46
N GLY A 305 8.25 -29.80 14.98
CA GLY A 305 8.87 -28.52 15.34
C GLY A 305 10.13 -28.18 14.53
N ARG A 306 10.70 -29.10 13.76
CA ARG A 306 11.90 -28.85 12.92
C ARG A 306 11.55 -28.40 11.51
N ILE A 307 12.41 -27.55 10.96
CA ILE A 307 12.40 -27.18 9.55
C ILE A 307 13.40 -28.03 8.80
N CYS A 308 12.98 -28.58 7.67
CA CYS A 308 13.83 -29.36 6.78
C CYS A 308 13.57 -29.06 5.31
N ALA A 309 14.59 -29.25 4.48
CA ALA A 309 14.48 -29.23 3.03
C ALA A 309 14.44 -30.68 2.53
N VAL A 310 13.43 -31.00 1.73
CA VAL A 310 13.15 -32.36 1.26
C VAL A 310 13.32 -32.43 -0.25
N SER A 311 14.08 -33.43 -0.74
CA SER A 311 14.15 -33.70 -2.17
C SER A 311 13.30 -34.92 -2.57
N GLY A 312 12.91 -34.97 -3.85
CA GLY A 312 12.08 -36.04 -4.42
C GLY A 312 10.60 -35.65 -4.56
N LEU A 313 10.21 -34.48 -4.19
CA LEU A 313 8.86 -33.95 -4.36
C LEU A 313 8.84 -32.98 -5.54
N SER A 314 8.09 -33.32 -6.60
CA SER A 314 8.04 -32.50 -7.83
C SER A 314 6.75 -31.66 -7.92
N ARG A 315 5.66 -32.08 -7.27
CA ARG A 315 4.34 -31.47 -7.41
C ARG A 315 3.93 -30.57 -6.25
N VAL A 316 4.55 -30.74 -5.08
CA VAL A 316 4.26 -29.94 -3.90
C VAL A 316 4.52 -28.45 -4.16
N ARG A 317 3.68 -27.58 -3.64
CA ARG A 317 3.79 -26.12 -3.81
C ARG A 317 4.03 -25.42 -2.48
N ALA A 318 4.59 -24.22 -2.51
CA ALA A 318 4.69 -23.36 -1.35
C ALA A 318 3.29 -22.96 -0.87
N GLY A 319 3.05 -23.04 0.46
CA GLY A 319 1.74 -22.83 1.07
C GLY A 319 0.92 -24.12 1.26
N GLU A 320 1.34 -25.26 0.70
CA GLU A 320 0.63 -26.52 0.81
C GLU A 320 0.82 -27.16 2.19
N GLY A 321 -0.28 -27.68 2.75
CA GLY A 321 -0.27 -28.51 3.94
C GLY A 321 -0.25 -29.99 3.58
N LEU A 322 0.54 -30.78 4.31
CA LEU A 322 0.68 -32.22 4.10
C LEU A 322 0.25 -33.00 5.34
N GLY A 323 -0.35 -34.17 5.15
CA GLY A 323 -0.83 -35.00 6.23
C GLY A 323 -2.03 -34.38 6.96
N SER A 324 -1.93 -34.18 8.26
CA SER A 324 -2.97 -33.57 9.10
C SER A 324 -2.97 -32.02 9.03
N GLU A 325 -1.94 -31.44 8.41
CA GLU A 325 -1.81 -29.98 8.30
C GLU A 325 -2.72 -29.44 7.20
N PRO A 326 -3.59 -28.46 7.48
CA PRO A 326 -4.40 -27.81 6.45
C PRO A 326 -3.53 -26.97 5.50
N ALA A 327 -4.06 -26.58 4.35
CA ALA A 327 -3.40 -25.63 3.48
C ALA A 327 -3.21 -24.27 4.19
N GLY A 328 -2.13 -23.56 3.85
CA GLY A 328 -1.85 -22.23 4.38
C GLY A 328 -2.88 -21.19 3.95
N GLU A 329 -3.05 -20.14 4.73
CA GLU A 329 -3.87 -19.01 4.34
C GLU A 329 -3.23 -18.29 3.14
N PRO A 330 -4.04 -17.81 2.17
CA PRO A 330 -3.52 -16.98 1.10
C PRO A 330 -2.88 -15.71 1.66
N GLY A 331 -1.73 -15.34 1.10
CA GLY A 331 -1.02 -14.12 1.50
C GLY A 331 -1.83 -12.86 1.19
N LEU A 332 -1.60 -11.81 1.99
CA LEU A 332 -2.19 -10.47 1.77
C LEU A 332 -1.35 -9.63 0.79
N LEU A 333 -0.04 -9.88 0.78
CA LEU A 333 0.90 -9.08 0.02
C LEU A 333 1.01 -9.64 -1.40
N GLU A 334 0.30 -9.01 -2.34
CA GLU A 334 0.31 -9.36 -3.76
C GLU A 334 1.02 -8.28 -4.59
N PRO A 335 1.74 -8.68 -5.67
CA PRO A 335 2.27 -7.73 -6.63
C PRO A 335 1.16 -6.92 -7.29
N VAL A 336 1.38 -5.60 -7.39
CA VAL A 336 0.44 -4.66 -8.01
C VAL A 336 0.88 -4.18 -9.40
N LEU A 337 2.11 -4.52 -9.79
CA LEU A 337 2.70 -4.13 -11.06
C LEU A 337 2.87 -5.37 -11.96
N THR A 338 2.49 -5.23 -13.22
CA THR A 338 2.73 -6.22 -14.27
C THR A 338 3.67 -5.62 -15.30
N TYR A 339 4.76 -6.29 -15.58
CA TYR A 339 5.74 -5.86 -16.57
C TYR A 339 5.79 -6.81 -17.74
N ARG A 340 5.95 -6.25 -18.94
CA ARG A 340 6.20 -7.01 -20.15
C ARG A 340 7.67 -7.37 -20.24
N LEU A 341 7.97 -8.64 -20.52
CA LEU A 341 9.32 -9.11 -20.76
C LEU A 341 9.69 -8.89 -22.24
N ILE A 342 10.73 -8.10 -22.46
CA ILE A 342 11.29 -7.84 -23.79
C ILE A 342 12.47 -8.78 -23.96
N LEU A 343 12.36 -9.68 -24.94
CA LEU A 343 13.41 -10.62 -25.29
C LEU A 343 14.17 -10.14 -26.53
N PRO A 344 15.49 -10.38 -26.65
CA PRO A 344 16.23 -10.23 -27.89
C PRO A 344 15.62 -11.10 -29.00
N GLU A 345 15.75 -10.65 -30.26
CA GLU A 345 15.16 -11.33 -31.44
C GLU A 345 15.66 -12.78 -31.63
N ASP A 346 16.85 -13.11 -31.12
CA ASP A 346 17.47 -14.43 -31.17
C ASP A 346 17.03 -15.38 -30.07
N THR A 347 16.19 -14.93 -29.14
CA THR A 347 15.75 -15.71 -27.98
C THR A 347 14.40 -16.38 -28.23
N ASP A 348 14.33 -17.69 -28.08
CA ASP A 348 13.07 -18.45 -28.16
C ASP A 348 12.14 -18.10 -26.99
N PRO A 349 10.95 -17.54 -27.26
CA PRO A 349 9.97 -17.22 -26.22
C PRO A 349 9.54 -18.44 -25.37
N LYS A 350 9.57 -19.64 -25.93
CA LYS A 350 9.24 -20.87 -25.22
C LYS A 350 10.26 -21.17 -24.13
N ARG A 351 11.55 -21.03 -24.44
CA ARG A 351 12.63 -21.20 -23.46
C ARG A 351 12.57 -20.15 -22.34
N ALA A 352 12.17 -18.91 -22.69
CA ALA A 352 11.97 -17.88 -21.68
C ALA A 352 10.80 -18.21 -20.75
N MET A 353 9.71 -18.74 -21.30
CA MET A 353 8.55 -19.16 -20.50
C MET A 353 8.88 -20.33 -19.57
N GLU A 354 9.60 -21.38 -20.07
CA GLU A 354 10.07 -22.49 -19.24
C GLU A 354 10.96 -22.02 -18.07
N ALA A 355 11.82 -21.02 -18.31
CA ALA A 355 12.65 -20.43 -17.28
C ALA A 355 11.81 -19.65 -16.24
N LEU A 356 10.82 -18.90 -16.69
CA LEU A 356 9.90 -18.17 -15.81
C LEU A 356 9.01 -19.11 -15.00
N GLU A 357 8.48 -20.18 -15.59
CA GLU A 357 7.72 -21.22 -14.89
C GLU A 357 8.57 -21.89 -13.78
N SER A 358 9.84 -22.13 -14.07
CA SER A 358 10.78 -22.65 -13.06
C SER A 358 11.04 -21.65 -11.92
N LEU A 359 11.10 -20.35 -12.19
CA LEU A 359 11.21 -19.30 -11.18
C LEU A 359 9.89 -19.08 -10.43
N GLU A 360 8.75 -19.28 -11.08
CA GLU A 360 7.42 -19.20 -10.46
C GLU A 360 7.19 -20.31 -9.43
N GLU A 361 7.82 -21.51 -9.60
CA GLU A 361 7.83 -22.52 -8.53
C GLU A 361 8.49 -22.01 -7.24
N GLU A 362 9.56 -21.22 -7.37
CA GLU A 362 10.27 -20.61 -6.23
C GLU A 362 9.52 -19.38 -5.69
N GLU A 363 8.97 -18.56 -6.60
CA GLU A 363 8.22 -17.33 -6.31
C GLU A 363 6.83 -17.31 -6.98
N PRO A 364 5.81 -17.95 -6.37
CA PRO A 364 4.50 -18.14 -6.98
C PRO A 364 3.76 -16.84 -7.35
N MET A 365 4.20 -15.70 -6.80
CA MET A 365 3.59 -14.40 -7.08
C MET A 365 4.04 -13.79 -8.41
N LEU A 366 5.06 -14.33 -9.08
CA LEU A 366 5.49 -13.88 -10.41
C LEU A 366 4.38 -14.02 -11.46
N ARG A 367 3.53 -15.05 -11.37
CA ARG A 367 2.39 -15.31 -12.25
C ARG A 367 2.74 -14.99 -13.71
N ALA A 368 3.77 -15.66 -14.21
CA ALA A 368 4.21 -15.50 -15.58
C ALA A 368 3.10 -15.96 -16.55
N ALA A 369 2.76 -15.12 -17.50
CA ALA A 369 1.72 -15.41 -18.48
C ALA A 369 2.17 -14.99 -19.88
N ARG A 370 1.78 -15.79 -20.88
CA ARG A 370 1.97 -15.45 -22.28
C ARG A 370 0.60 -15.16 -22.88
N ASP A 371 0.46 -13.97 -23.45
CA ASP A 371 -0.73 -13.58 -24.17
C ASP A 371 -0.85 -14.41 -25.47
N PRO A 372 -1.96 -15.12 -25.69
CA PRO A 372 -2.15 -15.95 -26.89
C PRO A 372 -2.23 -15.17 -28.19
N GLU A 373 -2.71 -13.92 -28.14
CA GLU A 373 -2.95 -13.07 -29.32
C GLU A 373 -1.70 -12.30 -29.73
N THR A 374 -1.04 -11.67 -28.76
CA THR A 374 0.15 -10.84 -29.01
C THR A 374 1.44 -11.64 -28.90
N GLY A 375 1.43 -12.79 -28.24
CA GLY A 375 2.61 -13.60 -27.94
C GLY A 375 3.52 -12.98 -26.88
N GLU A 376 3.14 -11.86 -26.29
CA GLU A 376 3.88 -11.14 -25.26
C GLU A 376 3.92 -11.93 -23.94
N ILE A 377 5.08 -11.90 -23.28
CA ILE A 377 5.26 -12.51 -21.97
C ILE A 377 5.18 -11.40 -20.91
N SER A 378 4.37 -11.60 -19.89
CA SER A 378 4.23 -10.70 -18.77
C SER A 378 4.52 -11.40 -17.45
N VAL A 379 5.04 -10.66 -16.47
CA VAL A 379 5.31 -11.12 -15.10
C VAL A 379 4.84 -10.07 -14.10
N ARG A 380 4.42 -10.51 -12.90
CA ARG A 380 4.04 -9.66 -11.81
C ARG A 380 5.19 -9.50 -10.82
N VAL A 381 5.48 -8.28 -10.40
CA VAL A 381 6.53 -7.99 -9.42
C VAL A 381 6.06 -6.95 -8.42
N MET A 382 6.64 -6.99 -7.21
CA MET A 382 6.33 -6.03 -6.14
C MET A 382 6.96 -4.66 -6.38
N GLY A 383 8.15 -4.63 -6.99
CA GLY A 383 8.90 -3.40 -7.19
C GLY A 383 10.13 -3.56 -8.07
N GLN A 384 10.88 -2.47 -8.20
CA GLN A 384 12.02 -2.36 -9.10
C GLN A 384 13.19 -3.26 -8.70
N VAL A 385 13.46 -3.41 -7.40
CA VAL A 385 14.56 -4.25 -6.91
C VAL A 385 14.30 -5.73 -7.24
N GLN A 386 13.05 -6.20 -7.10
CA GLN A 386 12.68 -7.56 -7.50
C GLN A 386 12.84 -7.76 -9.00
N MET A 387 12.49 -6.77 -9.82
CA MET A 387 12.64 -6.81 -11.28
C MET A 387 14.11 -6.95 -11.70
N GLU A 388 15.01 -6.17 -11.10
CA GLU A 388 16.44 -6.25 -11.39
C GLU A 388 17.05 -7.60 -10.98
N ILE A 389 16.58 -8.17 -9.85
CA ILE A 389 17.02 -9.49 -9.40
C ILE A 389 16.49 -10.58 -10.32
N LEU A 390 15.24 -10.50 -10.75
CA LEU A 390 14.66 -11.43 -11.73
C LEU A 390 15.44 -11.41 -13.04
N GLN A 391 15.78 -10.22 -13.53
CA GLN A 391 16.62 -10.06 -14.73
C GLN A 391 18.00 -10.72 -14.57
N GLN A 392 18.61 -10.57 -13.39
CA GLN A 392 19.91 -11.16 -13.10
C GLN A 392 19.82 -12.68 -12.93
N LEU A 393 18.76 -13.22 -12.32
CA LEU A 393 18.51 -14.65 -12.21
C LEU A 393 18.31 -15.29 -13.59
N LEU A 394 17.51 -14.67 -14.46
CA LEU A 394 17.34 -15.13 -15.85
C LEU A 394 18.68 -15.21 -16.59
N LYS A 395 19.53 -14.19 -16.40
CA LYS A 395 20.86 -14.15 -17.02
C LYS A 395 21.81 -15.19 -16.45
N VAL A 396 21.92 -15.32 -15.12
CA VAL A 396 22.93 -16.17 -14.45
C VAL A 396 22.52 -17.64 -14.51
N ARG A 397 21.27 -17.98 -14.20
CA ARG A 397 20.81 -19.37 -14.13
C ARG A 397 20.44 -19.97 -15.49
N TYR A 398 19.82 -19.16 -16.38
CA TYR A 398 19.26 -19.65 -17.65
C TYR A 398 19.99 -19.12 -18.88
N GLY A 399 20.94 -18.19 -18.71
CA GLY A 399 21.68 -17.56 -19.81
C GLY A 399 20.79 -16.68 -20.71
N LEU A 400 19.63 -16.26 -20.22
CA LEU A 400 18.66 -15.43 -20.93
C LEU A 400 18.90 -13.96 -20.63
N ARG A 401 19.06 -13.16 -21.69
CA ARG A 401 19.03 -11.70 -21.56
C ARG A 401 17.60 -11.25 -21.78
N ALA A 402 17.07 -10.53 -20.80
CA ALA A 402 15.72 -10.00 -20.87
C ALA A 402 15.72 -8.56 -20.33
N GLU A 403 14.88 -7.71 -20.90
CA GLU A 403 14.60 -6.36 -20.43
C GLU A 403 13.12 -6.28 -20.06
N PHE A 404 12.79 -5.37 -19.15
CA PHE A 404 11.40 -5.14 -18.77
C PHE A 404 10.89 -3.87 -19.44
N GLY A 405 9.74 -3.97 -20.08
CA GLY A 405 9.00 -2.84 -20.62
C GLY A 405 8.28 -2.03 -19.54
N ALA A 406 7.52 -1.02 -19.97
CA ALA A 406 6.71 -0.23 -19.04
C ALA A 406 5.74 -1.13 -18.23
N GLY A 407 5.66 -0.88 -16.94
CA GLY A 407 4.74 -1.58 -16.06
C GLY A 407 3.30 -1.17 -16.28
N SER A 408 2.36 -2.08 -16.09
CA SER A 408 0.95 -1.81 -16.03
C SER A 408 0.41 -2.06 -14.61
N ILE A 409 -0.56 -1.26 -14.22
CA ILE A 409 -1.20 -1.36 -12.90
C ILE A 409 -2.22 -2.49 -12.90
N ILE A 410 -2.26 -3.25 -11.81
CA ILE A 410 -3.29 -4.26 -11.55
C ILE A 410 -4.43 -3.58 -10.80
N TYR A 411 -5.50 -3.31 -11.52
CA TYR A 411 -6.74 -2.81 -10.92
C TYR A 411 -7.57 -3.96 -10.33
N LYS A 412 -8.44 -3.64 -9.39
CA LYS A 412 -9.49 -4.52 -8.86
C LYS A 412 -10.85 -3.85 -8.99
N GLU A 413 -11.92 -4.59 -8.80
CA GLU A 413 -13.27 -4.03 -8.80
C GLU A 413 -14.02 -4.46 -7.54
N THR A 414 -14.92 -3.60 -7.05
CA THR A 414 -15.86 -3.90 -5.98
C THR A 414 -17.22 -3.32 -6.31
N ILE A 415 -18.21 -3.53 -5.45
CA ILE A 415 -19.56 -2.98 -5.65
C ILE A 415 -19.84 -1.82 -4.71
N PHE A 416 -20.69 -0.91 -5.18
CA PHE A 416 -21.15 0.23 -4.38
C PHE A 416 -22.44 -0.06 -3.62
N CYS A 417 -23.35 -0.83 -4.22
CA CYS A 417 -24.66 -1.13 -3.65
C CYS A 417 -24.88 -2.63 -3.47
N THR A 418 -25.64 -2.98 -2.44
CA THR A 418 -26.12 -4.36 -2.28
C THR A 418 -27.13 -4.71 -3.38
N ALA A 419 -26.87 -5.80 -4.09
CA ALA A 419 -27.73 -6.33 -5.15
C ALA A 419 -27.96 -7.84 -4.98
N GLU A 420 -29.07 -8.31 -5.52
CA GLU A 420 -29.34 -9.72 -5.68
C GLU A 420 -28.97 -10.12 -7.11
N GLY A 421 -28.08 -11.09 -7.25
CA GLY A 421 -27.75 -11.69 -8.51
C GLY A 421 -28.55 -12.95 -8.78
N VAL A 422 -29.14 -13.07 -9.96
CA VAL A 422 -29.93 -14.24 -10.38
C VAL A 422 -29.26 -14.92 -11.55
N GLY A 423 -28.95 -16.21 -11.39
CA GLY A 423 -28.38 -17.02 -12.46
C GLY A 423 -29.20 -18.25 -12.74
N HIS A 424 -29.53 -18.45 -13.99
CA HIS A 424 -30.34 -19.59 -14.45
C HIS A 424 -29.61 -20.34 -15.58
N PHE A 425 -29.64 -21.67 -15.50
CA PHE A 425 -29.02 -22.53 -16.52
C PHE A 425 -29.94 -23.70 -16.82
N GLU A 426 -30.64 -23.63 -17.96
CA GLU A 426 -31.64 -24.61 -18.37
C GLU A 426 -31.52 -24.93 -19.88
N PRO A 427 -30.39 -25.43 -20.37
CA PRO A 427 -30.37 -26.05 -21.70
C PRO A 427 -31.09 -27.42 -21.66
N LEU A 428 -31.35 -28.01 -22.82
CA LEU A 428 -32.11 -29.26 -22.93
C LEU A 428 -31.60 -30.35 -21.96
N ARG A 429 -32.45 -30.84 -21.05
CA ARG A 429 -32.21 -31.81 -20.01
C ARG A 429 -31.26 -31.37 -18.86
N HIS A 430 -31.02 -30.09 -18.69
CA HIS A 430 -30.33 -29.50 -17.57
C HIS A 430 -31.21 -28.47 -16.87
N TYR A 431 -30.97 -28.25 -15.58
CA TYR A 431 -31.69 -27.24 -14.81
C TYR A 431 -30.97 -26.85 -13.54
N ALA A 432 -30.66 -25.58 -13.38
CA ALA A 432 -30.22 -25.00 -12.11
C ALA A 432 -30.60 -23.52 -12.04
N GLU A 433 -31.06 -23.07 -10.88
CA GLU A 433 -31.27 -21.65 -10.58
C GLU A 433 -30.63 -21.31 -9.26
N VAL A 434 -29.94 -20.16 -9.19
CA VAL A 434 -29.19 -19.69 -8.02
C VAL A 434 -29.45 -18.22 -7.83
N HIS A 435 -29.76 -17.83 -6.60
CA HIS A 435 -29.91 -16.44 -6.19
C HIS A 435 -28.86 -16.10 -5.15
N LEU A 436 -28.05 -15.09 -5.42
CA LEU A 436 -26.94 -14.64 -4.58
C LEU A 436 -27.18 -13.21 -4.11
N LEU A 437 -26.93 -12.93 -2.85
CA LEU A 437 -26.87 -11.57 -2.34
C LEU A 437 -25.41 -11.11 -2.38
N LEU A 438 -25.15 -10.05 -3.12
CA LEU A 438 -23.86 -9.39 -3.19
C LEU A 438 -23.89 -8.16 -2.29
N GLU A 439 -23.05 -8.10 -1.29
CA GLU A 439 -22.96 -7.01 -0.33
C GLU A 439 -21.54 -6.43 -0.37
N PRO A 440 -21.34 -5.08 -0.32
CA PRO A 440 -20.02 -4.49 -0.15
C PRO A 440 -19.37 -4.99 1.14
N GLY A 441 -18.10 -5.36 1.08
CA GLY A 441 -17.27 -5.75 2.22
C GLY A 441 -16.41 -4.60 2.72
N GLU A 442 -15.70 -4.84 3.83
CA GLU A 442 -14.71 -3.91 4.34
C GLU A 442 -13.46 -3.91 3.43
N PRO A 443 -12.78 -2.75 3.24
CA PRO A 443 -11.55 -2.69 2.45
C PRO A 443 -10.50 -3.69 2.93
N GLY A 444 -9.99 -4.51 2.00
CA GLY A 444 -9.02 -5.56 2.28
C GLY A 444 -9.61 -6.87 2.84
N SER A 445 -10.94 -7.01 2.90
CA SER A 445 -11.59 -8.25 3.33
C SER A 445 -11.60 -9.36 2.28
N GLY A 446 -11.31 -9.04 1.03
CA GLY A 446 -11.39 -9.98 -0.09
C GLY A 446 -12.81 -10.44 -0.37
N LEU A 447 -12.96 -11.68 -0.85
CA LEU A 447 -14.27 -12.30 -1.09
C LEU A 447 -14.65 -13.21 0.07
N VAL A 448 -15.85 -13.02 0.62
CA VAL A 448 -16.42 -13.84 1.70
C VAL A 448 -17.66 -14.52 1.18
N PHE A 449 -17.71 -15.84 1.27
CA PHE A 449 -18.83 -16.65 0.82
C PHE A 449 -19.64 -17.20 1.98
N GLY A 450 -20.96 -17.27 1.83
CA GLY A 450 -21.85 -17.78 2.85
C GLY A 450 -23.20 -18.25 2.30
N SER A 451 -24.00 -18.94 3.14
CA SER A 451 -25.36 -19.36 2.81
C SER A 451 -26.35 -18.90 3.89
N ARG A 452 -27.48 -18.36 3.44
CA ARG A 452 -28.70 -18.15 4.22
C ARG A 452 -29.85 -19.00 3.71
N CYS A 453 -29.59 -19.85 2.70
CA CYS A 453 -30.58 -20.72 2.07
C CYS A 453 -31.04 -21.78 3.06
N ARG A 454 -32.34 -22.02 3.12
CA ARG A 454 -32.93 -23.09 3.95
C ARG A 454 -32.74 -24.45 3.28
N GLU A 455 -32.57 -25.50 4.06
CA GLU A 455 -32.47 -26.86 3.49
C GLU A 455 -33.76 -27.32 2.83
N ASP A 456 -34.91 -26.74 3.20
CA ASP A 456 -36.20 -26.99 2.54
C ASP A 456 -36.28 -26.40 1.14
N ASP A 457 -35.54 -25.33 0.85
CA ASP A 457 -35.51 -24.64 -0.46
C ASP A 457 -34.46 -25.32 -1.38
N LEU A 458 -33.31 -25.70 -0.83
CA LEU A 458 -32.25 -26.38 -1.56
C LEU A 458 -31.45 -27.28 -0.61
N ASP A 459 -31.28 -28.56 -0.96
CA ASP A 459 -30.52 -29.55 -0.20
C ASP A 459 -29.09 -29.05 0.15
N GLY A 460 -28.65 -29.31 1.38
CA GLY A 460 -27.37 -28.85 1.93
C GLY A 460 -26.12 -29.29 1.11
N ASN A 461 -26.21 -30.42 0.36
CA ASN A 461 -25.11 -30.85 -0.53
C ASN A 461 -24.97 -29.91 -1.72
N TRP A 462 -26.12 -29.48 -2.29
CA TRP A 462 -26.10 -28.52 -3.39
C TRP A 462 -25.64 -27.15 -2.91
N GLN A 463 -26.01 -26.71 -1.72
CA GLN A 463 -25.53 -25.45 -1.16
C GLN A 463 -24.00 -25.47 -1.02
N ARG A 464 -23.42 -26.52 -0.43
CA ARG A 464 -21.94 -26.68 -0.31
C ARG A 464 -21.25 -26.70 -1.68
N LEU A 465 -21.85 -27.35 -2.67
CA LEU A 465 -21.33 -27.40 -4.02
C LEU A 465 -21.31 -26.01 -4.69
N ILE A 466 -22.40 -25.23 -4.52
CA ILE A 466 -22.49 -23.85 -5.02
C ILE A 466 -21.38 -22.99 -4.40
N LEU A 467 -21.20 -23.03 -3.07
CA LEU A 467 -20.14 -22.27 -2.40
C LEU A 467 -18.77 -22.66 -2.92
N LYS A 468 -18.51 -23.97 -3.08
CA LYS A 468 -17.24 -24.43 -3.69
C LYS A 468 -17.06 -23.91 -5.12
N HIS A 469 -18.09 -23.89 -5.95
CA HIS A 469 -17.99 -23.33 -7.30
C HIS A 469 -17.78 -21.82 -7.34
N LEU A 470 -18.21 -21.09 -6.32
CA LEU A 470 -17.92 -19.67 -6.16
C LEU A 470 -16.44 -19.44 -5.80
N GLU A 471 -15.85 -20.31 -4.95
CA GLU A 471 -14.45 -20.24 -4.56
C GLU A 471 -13.49 -20.68 -5.67
N GLU A 472 -13.89 -21.61 -6.55
CA GLU A 472 -13.05 -22.17 -7.62
C GLU A 472 -12.62 -21.12 -8.68
N LYS A 473 -13.45 -20.09 -8.89
CA LYS A 473 -13.26 -19.13 -9.99
C LYS A 473 -12.82 -17.78 -9.47
N LYS A 474 -11.83 -17.20 -10.13
CA LYS A 474 -11.53 -15.78 -10.02
C LYS A 474 -12.57 -14.98 -10.79
N HIS A 475 -13.51 -14.41 -10.05
CA HIS A 475 -14.58 -13.63 -10.65
C HIS A 475 -14.05 -12.29 -11.17
N ARG A 476 -14.44 -11.92 -12.38
CA ARG A 476 -14.08 -10.65 -13.02
C ARG A 476 -15.20 -9.64 -12.88
N GLY A 477 -14.83 -8.36 -12.68
CA GLY A 477 -15.73 -7.22 -12.64
C GLY A 477 -16.27 -6.84 -14.03
N VAL A 478 -17.12 -5.84 -14.09
CA VAL A 478 -17.85 -5.43 -15.31
C VAL A 478 -17.37 -4.11 -15.90
N LEU A 479 -16.41 -3.40 -15.25
CA LEU A 479 -15.86 -2.14 -15.74
C LEU A 479 -14.63 -2.34 -16.64
N THR A 480 -13.69 -3.16 -16.18
CA THR A 480 -12.39 -3.38 -16.85
C THR A 480 -12.05 -4.85 -16.98
N GLY A 481 -12.91 -5.75 -16.49
CA GLY A 481 -12.63 -7.18 -16.40
C GLY A 481 -11.58 -7.53 -15.34
N SER A 482 -11.26 -6.60 -14.43
CA SER A 482 -10.35 -6.84 -13.30
C SER A 482 -10.97 -7.78 -12.26
N GLU A 483 -10.14 -8.44 -11.43
CA GLU A 483 -10.64 -9.32 -10.36
C GLU A 483 -11.49 -8.53 -9.34
N ILE A 484 -12.63 -9.09 -8.90
CA ILE A 484 -13.45 -8.48 -7.85
C ILE A 484 -12.85 -8.75 -6.46
N THR A 485 -13.05 -7.83 -5.53
CA THR A 485 -12.60 -7.92 -4.13
C THR A 485 -13.55 -7.19 -3.19
N ASP A 486 -13.34 -7.37 -1.88
CA ASP A 486 -14.03 -6.64 -0.81
C ASP A 486 -15.55 -6.74 -0.92
N MET A 487 -16.03 -7.98 -1.03
CA MET A 487 -17.45 -8.30 -1.18
C MET A 487 -17.81 -9.54 -0.38
N LYS A 488 -19.05 -9.53 0.11
CA LYS A 488 -19.68 -10.72 0.67
C LYS A 488 -20.72 -11.25 -0.30
N ILE A 489 -20.60 -12.51 -0.68
CA ILE A 489 -21.51 -13.20 -1.58
C ILE A 489 -22.26 -14.28 -0.78
N THR A 490 -23.56 -14.12 -0.60
CA THR A 490 -24.39 -15.00 0.23
C THR A 490 -25.44 -15.69 -0.62
N LEU A 491 -25.49 -17.02 -0.58
CA LEU A 491 -26.56 -17.80 -1.22
C LEU A 491 -27.88 -17.54 -0.49
N LEU A 492 -28.87 -16.97 -1.20
CA LEU A 492 -30.22 -16.72 -0.67
C LEU A 492 -31.13 -17.91 -0.87
N THR A 493 -31.25 -18.37 -2.10
CA THR A 493 -32.08 -19.51 -2.49
C THR A 493 -31.57 -20.11 -3.79
N GLY A 494 -32.04 -21.26 -4.15
CA GLY A 494 -31.77 -21.92 -5.40
C GLY A 494 -32.76 -23.04 -5.68
N ARG A 495 -32.78 -23.56 -6.89
CA ARG A 495 -33.67 -24.65 -7.29
C ARG A 495 -32.94 -25.70 -8.10
N ALA A 496 -33.14 -26.95 -7.73
CA ALA A 496 -32.71 -28.14 -8.46
C ALA A 496 -33.92 -28.89 -9.03
N HIS A 497 -33.70 -29.64 -10.09
CA HIS A 497 -34.68 -30.55 -10.63
C HIS A 497 -34.19 -32.00 -10.45
N THR A 498 -34.99 -32.87 -9.82
CA THR A 498 -34.62 -34.24 -9.41
C THR A 498 -34.06 -35.15 -10.50
N LYS A 499 -34.34 -34.86 -11.77
CA LYS A 499 -33.90 -35.68 -12.92
C LYS A 499 -32.95 -34.94 -13.89
N HIS A 500 -32.86 -33.62 -13.79
CA HIS A 500 -32.19 -32.79 -14.79
C HIS A 500 -31.10 -31.89 -14.18
N THR A 501 -30.81 -32.00 -12.90
CA THR A 501 -29.75 -31.21 -12.30
C THR A 501 -28.49 -32.05 -12.11
N GLU A 502 -27.42 -31.60 -12.69
CA GLU A 502 -26.05 -32.11 -12.47
C GLU A 502 -25.19 -31.06 -11.77
N GLY A 503 -24.07 -31.47 -11.15
CA GLY A 503 -23.21 -30.54 -10.40
C GLY A 503 -22.68 -29.38 -11.26
N GLY A 504 -22.40 -29.64 -12.53
CA GLY A 504 -21.95 -28.62 -13.49
C GLY A 504 -22.96 -27.55 -13.83
N ASP A 505 -24.27 -27.83 -13.65
CA ASP A 505 -25.34 -26.86 -13.90
C ASP A 505 -25.33 -25.75 -12.85
N PHE A 506 -25.11 -26.11 -11.58
CA PHE A 506 -24.95 -25.13 -10.51
C PHE A 506 -23.71 -24.27 -10.68
N ARG A 507 -22.63 -24.81 -11.23
CA ARG A 507 -21.45 -24.01 -11.61
C ARG A 507 -21.85 -22.89 -12.57
N GLN A 508 -22.54 -23.26 -13.64
CA GLN A 508 -22.99 -22.31 -14.65
C GLN A 508 -23.99 -21.28 -14.10
N ALA A 509 -24.95 -21.71 -13.30
CA ALA A 509 -25.94 -20.83 -12.69
C ALA A 509 -25.29 -19.87 -11.66
N ALA A 510 -24.40 -20.37 -10.78
CA ALA A 510 -23.73 -19.56 -9.77
C ALA A 510 -22.86 -18.46 -10.40
N TRP A 511 -22.06 -18.79 -11.43
CA TRP A 511 -21.20 -17.81 -12.10
C TRP A 511 -22.00 -16.72 -12.82
N ARG A 512 -23.14 -17.09 -13.43
CA ARG A 512 -24.08 -16.13 -14.05
C ARG A 512 -24.76 -15.26 -13.01
N ALA A 513 -25.09 -15.83 -11.82
CA ALA A 513 -25.67 -15.06 -10.73
C ALA A 513 -24.72 -13.99 -10.23
N VAL A 514 -23.43 -14.31 -10.03
CA VAL A 514 -22.42 -13.30 -9.69
C VAL A 514 -22.35 -12.21 -10.75
N ARG A 515 -22.26 -12.59 -12.02
CA ARG A 515 -22.09 -11.64 -13.12
C ARG A 515 -23.30 -10.73 -13.28
N GLN A 516 -24.52 -11.28 -13.23
CA GLN A 516 -25.78 -10.54 -13.29
C GLN A 516 -25.89 -9.57 -12.08
N GLY A 517 -25.52 -10.03 -10.89
CA GLY A 517 -25.51 -9.20 -9.69
C GLY A 517 -24.53 -8.02 -9.78
N LEU A 518 -23.33 -8.21 -10.36
CA LEU A 518 -22.36 -7.15 -10.61
C LEU A 518 -22.89 -6.09 -11.58
N MET A 519 -23.59 -6.50 -12.64
CA MET A 519 -24.22 -5.57 -13.59
C MET A 519 -25.27 -4.69 -12.90
N GLU A 520 -26.01 -5.21 -11.93
CA GLU A 520 -27.03 -4.45 -11.19
C GLU A 520 -26.47 -3.62 -10.03
N ALA A 521 -25.41 -4.08 -9.36
CA ALA A 521 -24.89 -3.45 -8.14
C ALA A 521 -24.21 -2.10 -8.40
N GLY A 522 -23.75 -1.86 -9.62
CA GLY A 522 -22.84 -0.77 -9.93
C GLY A 522 -21.46 -1.02 -9.35
N CYS A 523 -20.48 -1.26 -10.22
CA CYS A 523 -19.11 -1.54 -9.82
C CYS A 523 -18.32 -0.26 -9.62
N VAL A 524 -17.29 -0.36 -8.76
CA VAL A 524 -16.30 0.69 -8.50
C VAL A 524 -14.93 0.11 -8.85
N LEU A 525 -14.17 0.83 -9.67
CA LEU A 525 -12.80 0.48 -9.97
C LEU A 525 -11.90 0.86 -8.80
N LEU A 526 -11.07 -0.06 -8.37
CA LEU A 526 -10.09 0.12 -7.30
C LEU A 526 -8.68 0.12 -7.88
N GLU A 527 -7.84 1.03 -7.39
CA GLU A 527 -6.43 1.09 -7.69
C GLU A 527 -5.57 0.81 -6.46
N PRO A 528 -4.36 0.26 -6.63
CA PRO A 528 -3.43 0.09 -5.53
C PRO A 528 -2.88 1.44 -5.09
N VAL A 529 -2.86 1.66 -3.76
CA VAL A 529 -2.37 2.89 -3.13
C VAL A 529 -1.19 2.55 -2.23
N TYR A 530 -0.10 3.30 -2.39
CA TYR A 530 1.07 3.21 -1.52
C TYR A 530 0.95 4.19 -0.35
N ALA A 531 1.26 3.72 0.85
CA ALA A 531 1.70 4.60 1.92
C ALA A 531 3.17 4.97 1.66
N PHE A 532 3.48 6.25 1.68
CA PHE A 532 4.84 6.73 1.45
C PHE A 532 5.40 7.46 2.67
N ARG A 533 6.72 7.39 2.81
CA ARG A 533 7.54 8.22 3.69
C ARG A 533 8.65 8.85 2.86
N LEU A 534 8.65 10.14 2.77
CA LEU A 534 9.60 10.93 2.01
C LEU A 534 10.46 11.77 2.96
N GLU A 535 11.77 11.59 2.91
CA GLU A 535 12.76 12.38 3.63
C GLU A 535 13.51 13.27 2.64
N LEU A 536 13.55 14.57 2.87
CA LEU A 536 14.17 15.52 1.95
C LEU A 536 14.63 16.79 2.69
N PRO A 537 15.50 17.64 2.07
CA PRO A 537 15.82 18.96 2.59
C PRO A 537 14.54 19.81 2.74
N ALA A 538 14.43 20.57 3.85
CA ALA A 538 13.24 21.35 4.15
C ALA A 538 12.88 22.39 3.05
N GLU A 539 13.87 22.87 2.32
CA GLU A 539 13.69 23.80 1.19
C GLU A 539 12.88 23.20 0.02
N ASN A 540 12.90 21.86 -0.14
CA ASN A 540 12.22 21.15 -1.22
C ASN A 540 10.80 20.64 -0.83
N LEU A 541 10.39 20.83 0.41
CA LEU A 541 9.16 20.29 0.95
C LEU A 541 7.90 20.75 0.19
N GLY A 542 7.81 22.04 -0.14
CA GLY A 542 6.66 22.58 -0.86
C GLY A 542 6.47 21.96 -2.25
N ARG A 543 7.59 21.68 -2.97
CA ARG A 543 7.56 20.98 -4.25
C ARG A 543 7.05 19.55 -4.08
N ALA A 544 7.58 18.82 -3.11
CA ALA A 544 7.17 17.44 -2.85
C ALA A 544 5.68 17.34 -2.52
N ILE A 545 5.14 18.21 -1.65
CA ILE A 545 3.70 18.26 -1.35
C ILE A 545 2.88 18.46 -2.63
N SER A 546 3.28 19.41 -3.48
CA SER A 546 2.61 19.68 -4.74
C SER A 546 2.67 18.50 -5.72
N ASP A 547 3.81 17.82 -5.79
CA ASP A 547 3.99 16.66 -6.66
C ASP A 547 3.04 15.53 -6.22
N PHE A 548 2.96 15.22 -4.90
CA PHE A 548 2.04 14.20 -4.40
C PHE A 548 0.57 14.59 -4.58
N GLN A 549 0.21 15.86 -4.41
CA GLN A 549 -1.15 16.35 -4.71
C GLN A 549 -1.50 16.19 -6.20
N ARG A 550 -0.56 16.52 -7.10
CA ARG A 550 -0.74 16.32 -8.54
C ARG A 550 -0.91 14.84 -8.92
N MET A 551 -0.23 13.95 -8.21
CA MET A 551 -0.36 12.50 -8.38
C MET A 551 -1.66 11.91 -7.78
N GLY A 552 -2.57 12.76 -7.27
CA GLY A 552 -3.80 12.30 -6.60
C GLY A 552 -3.55 11.75 -5.19
N GLY A 553 -2.37 11.98 -4.63
CA GLY A 553 -2.02 11.54 -3.28
C GLY A 553 -2.54 12.45 -2.17
N ALA A 554 -2.68 11.91 -0.98
CA ALA A 554 -2.97 12.62 0.25
C ALA A 554 -1.72 12.69 1.12
N THR A 555 -1.38 13.89 1.61
CA THR A 555 -0.22 14.11 2.47
C THR A 555 -0.67 14.39 3.89
N GLU A 556 0.02 13.83 4.86
CA GLU A 556 -0.10 14.15 6.27
C GLU A 556 0.73 15.41 6.59
N PRO A 557 0.50 16.07 7.73
CA PRO A 557 1.32 17.20 8.13
C PRO A 557 2.80 16.77 8.20
N PRO A 558 3.71 17.51 7.53
CA PRO A 558 5.10 17.09 7.46
C PRO A 558 5.83 17.30 8.79
N GLU A 559 6.81 16.51 9.12
CA GLU A 559 7.72 16.66 10.26
C GLU A 559 9.05 17.31 9.79
N SER A 560 9.60 18.32 10.47
CA SER A 560 10.83 19.00 10.08
C SER A 560 11.68 19.41 11.29
N ASP A 561 12.97 19.18 11.23
CA ASP A 561 13.97 19.67 12.20
C ASP A 561 14.59 21.03 11.79
N GLY A 562 14.06 21.66 10.74
CA GLY A 562 14.55 22.92 10.17
C GLY A 562 15.59 22.78 9.07
N THR A 563 16.30 21.64 8.96
CA THR A 563 17.25 21.31 7.89
C THR A 563 16.68 20.22 6.98
N ARG A 564 16.04 19.23 7.57
CA ARG A 564 15.35 18.13 6.87
C ARG A 564 13.85 18.12 7.18
N ALA A 565 13.09 17.59 6.27
CA ALA A 565 11.66 17.37 6.43
C ALA A 565 11.30 15.93 6.10
N ILE A 566 10.32 15.40 6.82
CA ILE A 566 9.72 14.10 6.60
C ILE A 566 8.28 14.34 6.21
N LEU A 567 7.87 13.85 5.05
CA LEU A 567 6.51 13.91 4.55
C LEU A 567 5.95 12.49 4.46
N THR A 568 4.85 12.23 5.13
CA THR A 568 4.12 10.96 5.07
C THR A 568 2.78 11.16 4.37
N GLY A 569 2.21 10.06 3.87
CA GLY A 569 0.94 10.12 3.20
C GLY A 569 0.62 8.88 2.36
N SER A 570 -0.31 9.03 1.42
CA SER A 570 -0.68 7.99 0.48
C SER A 570 -0.69 8.51 -0.94
N VAL A 571 -0.39 7.66 -1.92
CA VAL A 571 -0.35 8.00 -3.34
C VAL A 571 -0.76 6.81 -4.20
N PRO A 572 -1.55 7.02 -5.28
CA PRO A 572 -1.85 5.98 -6.24
C PRO A 572 -0.58 5.42 -6.89
N ALA A 573 -0.47 4.08 -6.95
CA ALA A 573 0.70 3.43 -7.54
C ALA A 573 0.88 3.80 -9.02
N ALA A 574 -0.23 4.05 -9.73
CA ALA A 574 -0.25 4.46 -11.13
C ALA A 574 0.48 5.77 -11.37
N SER A 575 0.35 6.72 -10.45
CA SER A 575 0.89 8.07 -10.59
C SER A 575 2.33 8.22 -10.14
N LEU A 576 2.84 7.25 -9.35
CA LEU A 576 4.18 7.37 -8.74
C LEU A 576 5.31 7.25 -9.77
N GLY A 577 5.15 6.40 -10.82
CA GLY A 577 6.09 6.24 -11.92
C GLY A 577 7.56 6.27 -11.50
N ASN A 578 8.35 7.11 -12.17
CA ASN A 578 9.78 7.30 -11.90
C ASN A 578 10.08 8.44 -10.92
N TYR A 579 9.15 8.75 -10.02
CA TYR A 579 9.30 9.90 -9.10
C TYR A 579 10.58 9.85 -8.24
N GLN A 580 11.10 8.67 -7.93
CA GLN A 580 12.38 8.53 -7.24
C GLN A 580 13.55 9.16 -8.01
N GLU A 581 13.56 9.06 -9.33
CA GLU A 581 14.59 9.69 -10.18
C GLU A 581 14.44 11.22 -10.17
N GLU A 582 13.20 11.71 -10.29
CA GLU A 582 12.89 13.14 -10.19
C GLU A 582 13.30 13.70 -8.82
N LEU A 583 12.96 12.98 -7.74
CA LEU A 583 13.32 13.31 -6.36
C LEU A 583 14.84 13.43 -6.22
N THR A 584 15.58 12.42 -6.71
CA THR A 584 17.04 12.40 -6.66
C THR A 584 17.63 13.60 -7.40
N GLY A 585 17.07 13.96 -8.56
CA GLY A 585 17.47 15.11 -9.36
C GLY A 585 17.34 16.43 -8.61
N TYR A 586 16.14 16.79 -8.15
CA TYR A 586 15.93 18.11 -7.54
C TYR A 586 16.43 18.22 -6.09
N THR A 587 16.57 17.11 -5.36
CA THR A 587 17.19 17.09 -4.02
C THR A 587 18.70 16.87 -4.05
N ARG A 588 19.32 16.77 -5.25
CA ARG A 588 20.74 16.46 -5.43
C ARG A 588 21.18 15.20 -4.72
N GLY A 589 20.33 14.17 -4.75
CA GLY A 589 20.59 12.87 -4.11
C GLY A 589 20.33 12.83 -2.59
N GLN A 590 19.82 13.90 -1.98
CA GLN A 590 19.52 13.95 -0.56
C GLN A 590 18.09 13.48 -0.21
N GLY A 591 17.22 13.32 -1.22
CA GLY A 591 15.85 12.83 -1.05
C GLY A 591 15.80 11.30 -0.98
N ARG A 592 15.03 10.76 -0.05
CA ARG A 592 14.77 9.33 0.11
C ARG A 592 13.27 9.08 0.18
N LEU A 593 12.75 8.31 -0.75
CA LEU A 593 11.35 7.89 -0.80
C LEU A 593 11.25 6.41 -0.45
N VAL A 594 10.37 6.07 0.48
CA VAL A 594 10.03 4.68 0.82
C VAL A 594 8.53 4.53 0.63
N CYS A 595 8.11 3.53 -0.15
CA CYS A 595 6.71 3.22 -0.41
C CYS A 595 6.38 1.80 0.06
N THR A 596 5.22 1.65 0.68
CA THR A 596 4.66 0.35 1.09
C THR A 596 3.21 0.27 0.62
N LEU A 597 2.78 -0.89 0.12
CA LEU A 597 1.39 -1.05 -0.30
C LEU A 597 0.46 -0.89 0.91
N ARG A 598 -0.42 0.10 0.83
CA ARG A 598 -1.45 0.36 1.86
C ARG A 598 -2.69 -0.50 1.64
N GLY A 599 -3.04 -0.74 0.39
CA GLY A 599 -4.23 -1.47 -0.02
C GLY A 599 -4.78 -0.96 -1.36
N TYR A 600 -6.04 -1.27 -1.61
CA TYR A 600 -6.78 -0.82 -2.76
C TYR A 600 -7.82 0.23 -2.35
N GLU A 601 -7.87 1.34 -3.08
CA GLU A 601 -8.82 2.45 -2.85
C GLU A 601 -9.54 2.80 -4.16
N PRO A 602 -10.68 3.51 -4.14
CA PRO A 602 -11.37 3.91 -5.36
C PRO A 602 -10.44 4.67 -6.31
N CYS A 603 -10.41 4.27 -7.57
CA CYS A 603 -9.50 4.82 -8.57
C CYS A 603 -9.80 6.30 -8.84
N HIS A 604 -8.77 7.15 -8.73
CA HIS A 604 -8.89 8.60 -8.88
C HIS A 604 -9.26 9.04 -10.30
N ASN A 605 -8.85 8.29 -11.33
CA ASN A 605 -9.12 8.57 -12.75
C ASN A 605 -9.88 7.42 -13.44
N ALA A 606 -10.84 6.79 -12.74
CA ALA A 606 -11.54 5.58 -13.16
C ALA A 606 -12.13 5.66 -14.57
N GLU A 607 -12.72 6.80 -14.96
CA GLU A 607 -13.34 6.96 -16.30
C GLU A 607 -12.29 6.87 -17.44
N GLU A 608 -11.10 7.39 -17.22
CA GLU A 608 -10.01 7.33 -18.19
C GLU A 608 -9.53 5.89 -18.36
N VAL A 609 -9.27 5.20 -17.25
CA VAL A 609 -8.81 3.80 -17.22
C VAL A 609 -9.84 2.87 -17.86
N ILE A 610 -11.14 3.03 -17.55
CA ILE A 610 -12.21 2.23 -18.15
C ILE A 610 -12.27 2.43 -19.67
N ARG A 611 -12.12 3.69 -20.14
CA ARG A 611 -12.12 4.00 -21.57
C ARG A 611 -10.89 3.42 -22.28
N GLU A 612 -9.72 3.47 -21.64
CA GLU A 612 -8.49 2.92 -22.19
C GLU A 612 -8.53 1.40 -22.29
N LYS A 613 -9.07 0.73 -21.25
CA LYS A 613 -9.24 -0.73 -21.24
C LYS A 613 -10.28 -1.21 -22.27
N GLY A 614 -11.33 -0.42 -22.53
CA GLY A 614 -12.35 -0.72 -23.53
C GLY A 614 -13.07 -2.06 -23.34
N TYR A 615 -13.13 -2.58 -22.09
CA TYR A 615 -13.73 -3.87 -21.79
C TYR A 615 -15.25 -3.81 -21.90
N ASP A 616 -15.84 -4.72 -22.67
CA ASP A 616 -17.29 -4.88 -22.79
C ASP A 616 -17.73 -6.15 -22.06
N PRO A 617 -18.47 -6.05 -20.93
CA PRO A 617 -18.89 -7.22 -20.16
C PRO A 617 -19.89 -8.12 -20.89
N GLU A 618 -20.63 -7.63 -21.87
CA GLU A 618 -21.61 -8.42 -22.63
C GLU A 618 -20.95 -9.26 -23.73
N LEU A 619 -19.77 -8.86 -24.18
CA LEU A 619 -19.00 -9.57 -25.21
C LEU A 619 -18.00 -10.59 -24.64
N ASP A 620 -17.87 -10.72 -23.32
CA ASP A 620 -16.95 -11.68 -22.68
C ASP A 620 -17.54 -13.11 -22.69
N PRO A 621 -17.04 -14.04 -23.54
CA PRO A 621 -17.60 -15.39 -23.64
C PRO A 621 -17.24 -16.27 -22.43
N GLU A 622 -16.15 -15.96 -21.70
CA GLU A 622 -15.74 -16.70 -20.50
C GLU A 622 -16.58 -16.31 -19.26
N ASN A 623 -17.13 -15.09 -19.27
CA ASN A 623 -17.94 -14.55 -18.18
C ASN A 623 -19.28 -14.01 -18.67
N PRO A 624 -20.16 -14.85 -19.19
CA PRO A 624 -21.42 -14.42 -19.78
C PRO A 624 -22.36 -13.76 -18.76
N CYS A 625 -22.89 -12.59 -19.09
CA CYS A 625 -23.81 -11.84 -18.25
C CYS A 625 -25.27 -12.38 -18.31
N GLY A 626 -25.65 -12.98 -19.41
CA GLY A 626 -27.00 -13.53 -19.60
C GLY A 626 -27.16 -14.94 -19.03
N SER A 627 -28.40 -15.33 -18.77
CA SER A 627 -28.80 -16.67 -18.31
C SER A 627 -29.40 -17.50 -19.43
N VAL A 628 -29.39 -18.84 -19.29
CA VAL A 628 -29.92 -19.77 -20.30
C VAL A 628 -31.22 -20.33 -19.80
N PHE A 629 -32.32 -20.08 -20.55
CA PHE A 629 -33.65 -20.62 -20.29
C PHE A 629 -34.09 -21.58 -21.39
N CYS A 630 -34.97 -22.52 -21.08
CA CYS A 630 -35.52 -23.42 -22.06
C CYS A 630 -36.80 -22.83 -22.68
N SER A 631 -36.78 -22.61 -23.97
CA SER A 631 -37.97 -22.23 -24.74
C SER A 631 -38.16 -23.18 -25.91
N HIS A 632 -39.32 -23.82 -25.96
CA HIS A 632 -39.68 -24.79 -27.01
C HIS A 632 -38.65 -25.92 -27.22
N GLY A 633 -37.97 -26.34 -26.14
CA GLY A 633 -36.96 -27.40 -26.17
C GLY A 633 -35.58 -26.95 -26.67
N ALA A 634 -35.36 -25.68 -26.83
CA ALA A 634 -34.05 -25.09 -27.14
C ALA A 634 -33.59 -24.15 -26.01
N GLY A 635 -32.27 -24.13 -25.74
CA GLY A 635 -31.70 -23.14 -24.83
C GLY A 635 -31.68 -21.76 -25.46
N VAL A 636 -32.29 -20.78 -24.80
CA VAL A 636 -32.33 -19.37 -25.22
C VAL A 636 -31.57 -18.54 -24.21
N ILE A 637 -30.65 -17.69 -24.69
CA ILE A 637 -29.93 -16.76 -23.84
C ILE A 637 -30.82 -15.55 -23.57
N VAL A 638 -31.11 -15.31 -22.29
CA VAL A 638 -31.86 -14.11 -21.82
C VAL A 638 -30.84 -13.12 -21.31
N PRO A 639 -30.83 -11.86 -21.80
CA PRO A 639 -29.92 -10.81 -21.32
C PRO A 639 -30.04 -10.54 -19.81
N TRP A 640 -28.97 -10.06 -19.19
CA TRP A 640 -28.87 -9.88 -17.76
C TRP A 640 -29.97 -9.00 -17.14
N ASP A 641 -30.44 -7.98 -17.87
CA ASP A 641 -31.51 -7.05 -17.47
C ASP A 641 -32.90 -7.69 -17.47
N GLN A 642 -33.12 -8.78 -18.23
CA GLN A 642 -34.37 -9.49 -18.35
C GLN A 642 -34.42 -10.82 -17.59
N VAL A 643 -33.31 -11.29 -17.01
CA VAL A 643 -33.26 -12.58 -16.28
C VAL A 643 -34.31 -12.68 -15.20
N ARG A 644 -34.63 -11.59 -14.52
CA ARG A 644 -35.60 -11.55 -13.43
C ARG A 644 -37.04 -11.76 -13.87
N ASP A 645 -37.37 -11.36 -15.07
CA ASP A 645 -38.73 -11.53 -15.61
C ASP A 645 -39.00 -13.00 -15.97
N HIS A 646 -37.92 -13.81 -16.05
CA HIS A 646 -37.99 -15.22 -16.45
C HIS A 646 -37.59 -16.17 -15.31
N MET A 647 -37.15 -15.68 -14.15
CA MET A 647 -36.76 -16.52 -13.02
C MET A 647 -37.93 -17.37 -12.49
N HIS A 648 -37.63 -18.57 -11.99
CA HIS A 648 -38.62 -19.52 -11.50
C HIS A 648 -38.79 -19.49 -9.97
N VAL A 649 -37.87 -18.85 -9.24
CA VAL A 649 -37.89 -18.73 -7.78
C VAL A 649 -37.81 -17.28 -7.39
N ASP A 650 -38.51 -16.87 -6.32
CA ASP A 650 -38.37 -15.54 -5.71
C ASP A 650 -37.70 -15.72 -4.33
N SER A 651 -36.60 -15.05 -4.10
CA SER A 651 -35.87 -15.08 -2.81
C SER A 651 -36.60 -14.34 -1.68
N GLY A 652 -37.60 -13.48 -2.04
CA GLY A 652 -38.26 -12.58 -1.08
C GLY A 652 -37.47 -11.38 -0.62
N TRP A 653 -36.15 -11.33 -0.87
CA TRP A 653 -35.24 -10.28 -0.37
C TRP A 653 -35.66 -8.86 -0.76
N ARG A 654 -36.21 -8.65 -1.97
CA ARG A 654 -36.66 -7.31 -2.40
C ARG A 654 -37.92 -6.85 -1.69
N GLN A 655 -38.79 -7.76 -1.28
CA GLN A 655 -39.99 -7.44 -0.51
C GLN A 655 -39.60 -7.03 0.91
N GLU A 656 -38.74 -7.77 1.58
CA GLU A 656 -38.16 -7.41 2.88
C GLU A 656 -37.46 -6.04 2.86
N LYS A 657 -36.69 -5.72 1.79
CA LYS A 657 -36.05 -4.43 1.63
C LYS A 657 -37.05 -3.28 1.50
N LYS A 658 -38.15 -3.48 0.81
CA LYS A 658 -39.24 -2.48 0.67
C LYS A 658 -39.97 -2.27 1.98
N GLU A 659 -40.26 -3.33 2.71
CA GLU A 659 -40.95 -3.29 4.02
C GLU A 659 -40.06 -2.61 5.06
N ASN A 660 -38.79 -2.98 5.18
CA ASN A 660 -37.81 -2.34 6.05
C ASN A 660 -37.54 -0.85 5.73
N GLN A 661 -37.64 -0.44 4.45
CA GLN A 661 -37.57 0.96 4.07
C GLN A 661 -38.89 1.74 4.38
N ALA A 662 -40.01 1.09 4.34
CA ALA A 662 -41.30 1.67 4.72
C ALA A 662 -41.38 1.88 6.23
N GLU A 663 -40.98 0.88 7.03
CA GLU A 663 -40.88 0.99 8.49
C GLU A 663 -39.88 2.08 8.96
N LYS A 664 -38.73 2.21 8.29
CA LYS A 664 -37.77 3.30 8.54
C LYS A 664 -38.28 4.68 8.12
N ARG A 665 -39.20 4.78 7.16
CA ARG A 665 -39.89 6.04 6.83
C ARG A 665 -40.93 6.44 7.87
N ASP A 666 -41.67 5.50 8.41
CA ASP A 666 -42.68 5.76 9.45
C ASP A 666 -42.04 6.09 10.82
N SER A 667 -40.88 5.53 11.13
CA SER A 667 -40.14 5.87 12.36
C SER A 667 -39.35 7.20 12.30
N ARG A 668 -39.22 7.83 11.12
CA ARG A 668 -38.49 9.11 10.91
C ARG A 668 -39.34 10.38 10.94
N THR A 669 -40.61 10.32 11.33
CA THR A 669 -41.42 11.54 11.57
C THR A 669 -41.09 12.27 12.88
N GLY A 670 -39.95 11.99 13.52
CA GLY A 670 -39.50 12.69 14.73
C GLY A 670 -37.99 12.92 14.75
N LYS A 671 -37.62 14.21 14.47
CA LYS A 671 -36.28 14.81 14.61
C LYS A 671 -35.33 14.75 13.41
N LYS A 672 -35.30 15.88 12.70
CA LYS A 672 -34.20 16.23 11.78
C LYS A 672 -32.92 16.49 12.54
N GLN A 673 -31.86 15.77 12.18
CA GLN A 673 -30.47 16.20 12.27
C GLN A 673 -29.83 16.15 10.88
N PRO A 674 -28.90 17.04 10.53
CA PRO A 674 -28.44 17.21 9.14
C PRO A 674 -27.42 16.14 8.77
N GLU A 675 -27.60 15.56 7.60
CA GLU A 675 -26.67 14.61 6.99
C GLU A 675 -25.48 15.36 6.35
N GLU A 676 -24.30 15.10 6.83
CA GLU A 676 -23.02 15.32 6.12
C GLU A 676 -22.82 14.16 5.13
N LYS A 677 -23.30 14.26 3.93
CA LYS A 677 -22.93 13.38 2.79
C LYS A 677 -23.33 14.03 1.46
N ALA A 678 -22.62 15.08 1.05
CA ALA A 678 -22.80 15.66 -0.28
C ALA A 678 -21.55 16.34 -0.88
N ASP A 679 -20.36 16.28 -0.25
CA ASP A 679 -19.27 17.20 -0.61
C ASP A 679 -18.27 16.66 -1.64
N PHE A 680 -18.14 15.35 -1.82
CA PHE A 680 -17.10 14.78 -2.71
C PHE A 680 -17.45 14.85 -4.22
N ARG A 681 -18.74 14.76 -4.58
CA ARG A 681 -19.15 14.86 -5.99
C ARG A 681 -19.20 16.31 -6.49
N GLU A 682 -19.43 17.27 -5.60
CA GLU A 682 -19.37 18.69 -5.95
C GLU A 682 -17.94 19.20 -6.11
N ALA A 683 -17.00 18.70 -5.28
CA ALA A 683 -15.58 19.03 -5.40
C ALA A 683 -14.94 18.47 -6.67
N ALA A 684 -15.24 17.22 -7.04
CA ALA A 684 -14.77 16.61 -8.28
C ALA A 684 -15.33 17.32 -9.54
N ARG A 685 -16.64 17.65 -9.55
CA ARG A 685 -17.25 18.40 -10.66
C ARG A 685 -16.77 19.85 -10.75
N ALA A 686 -16.44 20.48 -9.62
CA ALA A 686 -15.85 21.82 -9.63
C ALA A 686 -14.42 21.82 -10.18
N TYR A 687 -13.65 20.75 -9.92
CA TYR A 687 -12.30 20.57 -10.45
C TYR A 687 -12.29 20.31 -11.96
N GLU A 688 -13.16 19.42 -12.45
CA GLU A 688 -13.34 19.16 -13.90
C GLU A 688 -13.84 20.39 -14.67
N ALA A 689 -14.75 21.18 -14.05
CA ALA A 689 -15.23 22.42 -14.64
C ALA A 689 -14.12 23.45 -14.80
N SER A 690 -13.23 23.56 -13.81
CA SER A 690 -12.08 24.47 -13.82
C SER A 690 -11.05 24.09 -14.88
N GLU A 691 -10.73 22.82 -15.03
CA GLU A 691 -9.77 22.33 -16.02
C GLU A 691 -10.32 22.47 -17.48
N LYS A 692 -11.61 22.23 -17.65
CA LYS A 692 -12.28 22.43 -18.92
C LYS A 692 -12.37 23.90 -19.31
N GLU A 693 -12.61 24.78 -18.37
CA GLU A 693 -12.68 26.22 -18.56
C GLU A 693 -11.29 26.81 -18.90
N LEU A 694 -10.23 26.33 -18.26
CA LEU A 694 -8.84 26.62 -18.60
C LEU A 694 -8.49 26.15 -20.02
N ARG A 695 -8.90 24.96 -20.40
CA ARG A 695 -8.68 24.41 -21.75
C ARG A 695 -9.46 25.19 -22.81
N GLU A 696 -10.70 25.58 -22.54
CA GLU A 696 -11.50 26.44 -23.43
C GLU A 696 -10.94 27.86 -23.53
N ILE A 697 -10.40 28.43 -22.47
CA ILE A 697 -9.70 29.73 -22.49
C ILE A 697 -8.43 29.62 -23.34
N PHE A 698 -7.70 28.50 -23.24
CA PHE A 698 -6.53 28.21 -24.05
C PHE A 698 -6.87 28.01 -25.53
N GLU A 699 -7.87 27.18 -25.86
CA GLU A 699 -8.27 26.94 -27.26
C GLU A 699 -8.79 28.21 -27.93
N ARG A 700 -9.56 29.05 -27.19
CA ARG A 700 -10.02 30.35 -27.72
C ARG A 700 -8.90 31.37 -27.94
N THR A 701 -7.81 31.22 -27.18
CA THR A 701 -6.67 32.14 -27.29
C THR A 701 -5.78 31.82 -28.50
N TYR A 702 -5.70 30.53 -28.88
CA TYR A 702 -4.77 30.06 -29.93
C TYR A 702 -5.45 29.65 -31.25
N ARG A 703 -6.78 29.63 -31.37
CA ARG A 703 -7.52 29.30 -32.62
C ARG A 703 -7.99 30.49 -33.43
N THR A 704 -7.32 31.62 -33.38
CA THR A 704 -7.62 32.74 -34.30
C THR A 704 -6.51 32.92 -35.32
N GLY A 705 -6.54 32.09 -36.33
CA GLY A 705 -5.63 32.16 -37.47
C GLY A 705 -6.21 31.50 -38.72
N GLU A 706 -7.48 31.75 -39.04
CA GLU A 706 -7.96 31.62 -40.43
C GLU A 706 -9.15 32.58 -40.63
N ARG A 707 -8.99 33.41 -41.63
CA ARG A 707 -9.96 34.41 -42.07
C ARG A 707 -11.21 33.74 -42.63
N GLU A 708 -12.38 34.28 -42.26
CA GLU A 708 -13.46 34.51 -43.22
C GLU A 708 -14.18 35.80 -42.88
N GLU A 709 -14.10 36.76 -43.82
CA GLU A 709 -14.92 37.95 -43.91
C GLU A 709 -16.37 37.54 -44.18
N ILE A 710 -17.34 38.00 -43.38
CA ILE A 710 -18.67 38.37 -43.88
C ILE A 710 -19.19 39.59 -43.10
N ARG A 711 -19.51 40.63 -43.87
CA ARG A 711 -20.25 41.83 -43.51
C ARG A 711 -21.62 41.52 -42.93
N ASP A 712 -22.18 42.25 -42.02
CA ASP A 712 -23.02 43.44 -42.19
C ASP A 712 -23.73 43.89 -40.89
N ARG A 713 -23.64 45.14 -40.64
CA ARG A 713 -24.57 46.19 -40.19
C ARG A 713 -25.78 45.86 -39.31
N ARG A 714 -25.93 46.78 -38.33
CA ARG A 714 -27.15 47.30 -37.60
C ARG A 714 -27.34 46.69 -36.22
N GLY A 715 -27.45 47.47 -35.21
CA GLY A 715 -28.02 48.76 -34.92
C GLY A 715 -28.18 48.91 -33.37
N TRP A 716 -27.77 50.01 -32.89
CA TRP A 716 -27.92 50.41 -31.48
C TRP A 716 -29.38 50.47 -31.04
N ARG A 717 -29.73 49.79 -29.93
CA ARG A 717 -30.93 50.20 -29.14
C ARG A 717 -30.63 50.03 -27.65
N ARG A 718 -30.70 51.15 -26.91
CA ARG A 718 -30.80 51.20 -25.44
C ARG A 718 -32.14 50.64 -25.02
N PRO A 719 -32.29 49.92 -23.90
CA PRO A 719 -33.53 49.75 -23.20
C PRO A 719 -33.70 50.77 -22.09
N ALA A 720 -34.96 51.23 -22.01
CA ALA A 720 -35.43 52.29 -21.16
C ALA A 720 -35.60 51.83 -19.69
N ARG A 721 -35.43 52.83 -18.83
CA ARG A 721 -35.77 52.89 -17.41
C ARG A 721 -37.25 52.64 -17.19
N ARG A 722 -37.62 51.81 -16.23
CA ARG A 722 -38.94 51.79 -15.62
C ARG A 722 -38.82 51.83 -14.11
N GLU A 723 -39.42 52.86 -13.54
CA GLU A 723 -39.63 53.09 -12.13
C GLU A 723 -40.84 52.26 -11.60
N GLY A 724 -40.82 51.93 -10.31
CA GLY A 724 -42.02 51.50 -9.61
C GLY A 724 -41.72 50.53 -8.45
N ALA A 725 -41.57 51.07 -7.23
CA ALA A 725 -41.67 50.30 -5.98
C ALA A 725 -43.16 49.97 -5.66
N PRO A 726 -43.48 49.03 -4.77
CA PRO A 726 -43.28 49.26 -3.32
C PRO A 726 -42.88 48.03 -2.46
N SER A 727 -42.36 48.36 -1.34
CA SER A 727 -42.19 47.71 -0.02
C SER A 727 -42.86 46.37 0.26
N GLY A 728 -42.02 45.47 0.81
CA GLY A 728 -42.45 44.26 1.51
C GLY A 728 -41.27 43.63 2.20
N GLU A 729 -41.19 43.75 3.52
CA GLU A 729 -40.22 43.09 4.38
C GLU A 729 -40.21 41.59 4.18
N ASN A 730 -39.07 41.01 3.93
CA ASN A 730 -38.80 39.64 4.35
C ASN A 730 -37.28 39.35 4.41
N ALA A 731 -36.92 38.69 5.45
CA ALA A 731 -35.66 38.27 6.00
C ALA A 731 -34.57 37.91 4.98
N PHE A 732 -33.40 38.50 5.18
CA PHE A 732 -32.13 38.17 4.55
C PHE A 732 -31.65 36.80 5.03
N SER A 733 -31.64 35.78 4.14
CA SER A 733 -30.79 34.62 4.22
C SER A 733 -29.52 34.90 3.44
N PRO A 734 -28.34 34.77 4.01
CA PRO A 734 -27.10 34.95 3.25
C PRO A 734 -26.93 33.77 2.27
N ARG A 735 -27.08 34.05 0.98
CA ARG A 735 -26.65 33.13 -0.10
C ARG A 735 -25.13 32.95 0.05
N ARG A 736 -24.68 31.75 0.34
CA ARG A 736 -23.26 31.35 0.24
C ARG A 736 -22.78 31.69 -1.19
N ARG A 737 -21.85 32.65 -1.26
CA ARG A 737 -21.13 32.95 -2.50
C ARG A 737 -20.21 31.75 -2.80
N LYS A 738 -20.17 31.29 -4.06
CA LYS A 738 -19.18 30.33 -4.55
C LYS A 738 -17.78 30.87 -4.23
N PRO A 739 -16.79 30.03 -3.87
CA PRO A 739 -15.42 30.44 -3.73
C PRO A 739 -14.94 31.01 -5.07
N VAL A 740 -14.41 32.22 -5.04
CA VAL A 740 -13.85 32.90 -6.22
C VAL A 740 -12.41 32.42 -6.33
N GLU A 741 -12.06 31.73 -7.40
CA GLU A 741 -10.69 31.27 -7.68
C GLU A 741 -9.72 32.45 -7.81
N GLU A 742 -8.50 32.30 -7.32
CA GLU A 742 -7.45 33.31 -7.34
C GLU A 742 -6.35 32.90 -8.32
N TYR A 743 -5.99 33.83 -9.23
CA TYR A 743 -4.93 33.66 -10.20
C TYR A 743 -3.78 34.63 -9.91
N LEU A 744 -2.54 34.13 -9.93
CA LEU A 744 -1.33 34.93 -9.80
C LEU A 744 -0.53 34.84 -11.11
N LEU A 745 -0.44 35.96 -11.83
CA LEU A 745 0.38 36.10 -13.01
C LEU A 745 1.73 36.71 -12.60
N VAL A 746 2.84 36.14 -13.06
CA VAL A 746 4.20 36.56 -12.72
C VAL A 746 4.98 36.82 -13.97
N ASP A 747 5.52 38.05 -14.12
CA ASP A 747 6.49 38.38 -15.17
C ASP A 747 7.87 37.81 -14.79
N GLY A 748 8.30 36.77 -15.49
CA GLY A 748 9.48 36.00 -15.14
C GLY A 748 10.77 36.80 -15.22
N TYR A 749 11.01 37.52 -16.31
CA TYR A 749 12.25 38.31 -16.46
C TYR A 749 12.28 39.52 -15.54
N ASN A 750 11.14 40.17 -15.36
CA ASN A 750 11.03 41.29 -14.44
C ASN A 750 11.39 40.89 -13.00
N ILE A 751 10.93 39.72 -12.57
CA ILE A 751 11.28 39.16 -11.24
C ILE A 751 12.75 38.72 -11.18
N ILE A 752 13.28 38.03 -12.20
CA ILE A 752 14.68 37.60 -12.24
C ILE A 752 15.63 38.79 -12.07
N PHE A 753 15.39 39.87 -12.80
CA PHE A 753 16.26 41.06 -12.74
C PHE A 753 16.02 41.94 -11.49
N ALA A 754 14.86 41.81 -10.85
CA ALA A 754 14.53 42.53 -9.61
C ALA A 754 15.11 41.88 -8.34
N TRP A 755 15.36 40.57 -8.37
CA TRP A 755 15.90 39.85 -7.21
C TRP A 755 17.42 39.64 -7.37
N GLU A 756 18.19 40.11 -6.41
CA GLU A 756 19.66 40.15 -6.47
C GLU A 756 20.26 38.75 -6.69
N GLU A 757 19.77 37.72 -5.99
CA GLU A 757 20.21 36.33 -6.09
C GLU A 757 19.97 35.70 -7.47
N LEU A 758 18.86 36.07 -8.14
CA LEU A 758 18.52 35.59 -9.48
C LEU A 758 19.21 36.41 -10.56
N ARG A 759 19.43 37.70 -10.34
CA ARG A 759 20.12 38.59 -11.25
C ARG A 759 21.59 38.17 -11.42
N ASP A 760 22.27 37.90 -10.28
CA ASP A 760 23.68 37.47 -10.28
C ASP A 760 23.84 36.11 -10.99
N LEU A 761 22.85 35.22 -10.81
CA LEU A 761 22.80 33.96 -11.52
C LEU A 761 22.51 34.15 -13.03
N ALA A 762 21.65 35.10 -13.41
CA ALA A 762 21.28 35.41 -14.80
C ALA A 762 22.43 36.01 -15.59
N GLU A 763 23.34 36.77 -14.94
CA GLU A 763 24.57 37.28 -15.56
C GLU A 763 25.50 36.12 -15.98
N ALA A 764 25.52 35.02 -15.25
CA ALA A 764 26.33 33.84 -15.55
C ALA A 764 25.59 32.87 -16.48
N ASN A 765 24.32 32.58 -16.24
CA ASN A 765 23.47 31.66 -17.02
C ASN A 765 21.98 31.99 -16.81
N ILE A 766 21.34 32.49 -17.84
CA ILE A 766 19.93 32.91 -17.81
C ILE A 766 18.98 31.73 -17.65
N ASP A 767 19.32 30.55 -18.20
CA ASP A 767 18.48 29.35 -18.08
C ASP A 767 18.50 28.80 -16.65
N ALA A 768 19.67 28.83 -15.99
CA ALA A 768 19.76 28.46 -14.57
C ALA A 768 18.98 29.42 -13.67
N ALA A 769 18.88 30.71 -14.03
CA ALA A 769 18.07 31.68 -13.30
C ALA A 769 16.56 31.44 -13.48
N ARG A 770 16.14 31.02 -14.70
CA ARG A 770 14.74 30.63 -14.98
C ARG A 770 14.36 29.40 -14.16
N ASP A 771 15.18 28.35 -14.18
CA ASP A 771 14.92 27.12 -13.45
C ASP A 771 14.82 27.38 -11.95
N LYS A 772 15.72 28.21 -11.40
CA LYS A 772 15.68 28.57 -9.98
C LYS A 772 14.44 29.40 -9.63
N LEU A 773 14.00 30.32 -10.50
CA LEU A 773 12.74 31.05 -10.30
C LEU A 773 11.55 30.10 -10.33
N MET A 774 11.49 29.19 -11.30
CA MET A 774 10.43 28.20 -11.38
C MET A 774 10.34 27.35 -10.11
N ASP A 775 11.46 26.89 -9.57
CA ASP A 775 11.51 26.13 -8.31
C ASP A 775 11.01 26.94 -7.10
N ILE A 776 11.42 28.22 -6.98
CA ILE A 776 10.96 29.11 -5.92
C ILE A 776 9.44 29.31 -5.98
N LEU A 777 8.91 29.50 -7.19
CA LEU A 777 7.47 29.71 -7.40
C LEU A 777 6.65 28.44 -7.19
N CYS A 778 7.20 27.27 -7.54
CA CYS A 778 6.58 25.98 -7.22
C CYS A 778 6.43 25.79 -5.71
N ASN A 779 7.50 26.08 -4.95
CA ASN A 779 7.47 26.01 -3.49
C ASN A 779 6.45 26.99 -2.89
N TYR A 780 6.35 28.20 -3.41
CA TYR A 780 5.36 29.17 -2.95
C TYR A 780 3.93 28.73 -3.26
N GLN A 781 3.67 28.23 -4.47
CA GLN A 781 2.35 27.76 -4.90
C GLN A 781 1.85 26.57 -4.04
N GLY A 782 2.74 25.70 -3.58
CA GLY A 782 2.39 24.60 -2.70
C GLY A 782 1.82 25.00 -1.33
N THR A 783 1.98 26.26 -0.95
CA THR A 783 1.53 26.81 0.35
C THR A 783 0.27 27.66 0.27
N ARG A 784 -0.19 27.98 -0.94
CA ARG A 784 -1.33 28.90 -1.15
C ARG A 784 -2.36 28.27 -2.11
N PRO A 785 -3.67 28.45 -1.84
CA PRO A 785 -4.71 28.05 -2.79
C PRO A 785 -4.73 29.02 -3.98
N GLY A 786 -4.93 28.50 -5.20
CA GLY A 786 -5.02 29.27 -6.42
C GLY A 786 -4.14 28.73 -7.53
N THR A 787 -4.08 29.45 -8.68
CA THR A 787 -3.28 29.07 -9.85
C THR A 787 -2.21 30.12 -10.15
N LEU A 788 -0.94 29.70 -10.28
CA LEU A 788 0.19 30.54 -10.62
C LEU A 788 0.59 30.32 -12.08
N ILE A 789 0.68 31.44 -12.82
CA ILE A 789 1.10 31.47 -14.23
C ILE A 789 2.33 32.36 -14.36
N LEU A 790 3.47 31.74 -14.68
CA LEU A 790 4.74 32.43 -14.94
C LEU A 790 4.89 32.69 -16.43
N VAL A 791 5.17 33.91 -16.81
CA VAL A 791 5.28 34.34 -18.23
C VAL A 791 6.70 34.78 -18.55
N PHE A 792 7.26 34.22 -19.61
CA PHE A 792 8.56 34.62 -20.18
C PHE A 792 8.42 35.11 -21.61
N ASP A 793 9.17 36.16 -21.98
CA ASP A 793 9.29 36.63 -23.37
C ASP A 793 10.00 35.61 -24.25
N ALA A 794 9.42 35.31 -25.42
CA ALA A 794 10.04 34.45 -26.44
C ALA A 794 11.27 35.04 -27.13
N TYR A 795 11.57 36.30 -26.94
CA TYR A 795 12.66 37.03 -27.59
C TYR A 795 14.07 36.37 -27.47
N LYS A 796 14.22 35.47 -26.51
CA LYS A 796 15.50 34.76 -26.23
C LYS A 796 15.50 33.28 -26.57
N VAL A 797 14.43 32.73 -27.18
CA VAL A 797 14.35 31.33 -27.64
C VAL A 797 14.04 31.35 -29.16
N PRO A 798 15.01 31.11 -30.04
CA PRO A 798 14.78 31.17 -31.49
C PRO A 798 13.84 30.05 -31.96
N GLY A 799 12.72 30.42 -32.61
CA GLY A 799 11.87 29.52 -33.40
C GLY A 799 10.64 28.91 -32.73
N GLY A 800 10.20 29.39 -31.58
CA GLY A 800 9.03 28.83 -30.88
C GLY A 800 7.69 29.46 -31.32
N PRO A 801 6.64 28.63 -31.60
CA PRO A 801 5.28 29.12 -31.94
C PRO A 801 4.49 29.66 -30.73
N GLY A 802 5.12 29.92 -29.58
CA GLY A 802 4.48 30.18 -28.27
C GLY A 802 4.05 28.86 -27.59
N GLU A 803 4.71 28.50 -26.52
CA GLU A 803 4.43 27.27 -25.80
C GLU A 803 3.91 27.59 -24.40
N VAL A 804 2.95 26.77 -23.95
CA VAL A 804 2.50 26.76 -22.59
C VAL A 804 2.86 25.38 -22.02
N ASN A 805 3.82 25.42 -21.13
CA ASN A 805 4.31 24.23 -20.46
C ASN A 805 3.82 24.22 -19.01
N ARG A 806 3.43 23.06 -18.51
CA ARG A 806 3.17 22.89 -17.09
C ARG A 806 4.48 22.49 -16.41
N TYR A 807 4.97 23.34 -15.52
CA TYR A 807 6.13 23.03 -14.71
C TYR A 807 5.66 22.73 -13.28
N HIS A 808 5.60 21.45 -12.95
CA HIS A 808 5.06 20.93 -11.66
C HIS A 808 3.66 21.47 -11.32
N ASN A 809 3.54 22.38 -10.36
CA ASN A 809 2.28 22.98 -9.90
C ASN A 809 2.04 24.40 -10.42
N ILE A 810 2.89 24.89 -11.32
CA ILE A 810 2.74 26.21 -11.98
C ILE A 810 2.63 26.04 -13.49
N PHE A 811 2.02 27.03 -14.15
CA PHE A 811 2.00 27.13 -15.60
C PHE A 811 3.11 28.08 -16.06
N VAL A 812 3.92 27.67 -17.00
CA VAL A 812 4.98 28.49 -17.61
C VAL A 812 4.62 28.75 -19.06
N VAL A 813 4.50 30.03 -19.37
CA VAL A 813 4.13 30.52 -20.71
C VAL A 813 5.34 31.20 -21.35
N TYR A 814 5.72 30.75 -22.53
CA TYR A 814 6.64 31.44 -23.41
C TYR A 814 5.82 32.16 -24.49
N THR A 815 5.93 33.52 -24.56
CA THR A 815 5.13 34.29 -25.51
C THR A 815 5.57 34.05 -26.98
N LYS A 816 4.77 34.48 -27.93
CA LYS A 816 5.13 34.40 -29.35
C LYS A 816 6.19 35.45 -29.71
N GLU A 817 6.96 35.22 -30.80
CA GLU A 817 8.08 36.05 -31.25
C GLU A 817 7.78 37.55 -31.39
N ALA A 818 6.50 37.97 -31.46
CA ALA A 818 6.06 39.38 -31.56
C ALA A 818 5.18 39.81 -30.35
N GLU A 819 5.07 39.03 -29.28
CA GLU A 819 4.22 39.32 -28.12
C GLU A 819 5.11 39.39 -26.86
N THR A 820 5.09 40.53 -26.15
CA THR A 820 5.83 40.64 -24.88
C THR A 820 5.06 39.99 -23.72
N ALA A 821 5.76 39.69 -22.61
CA ALA A 821 5.13 39.16 -21.39
C ALA A 821 4.04 40.13 -20.89
N ASP A 822 4.30 41.44 -20.93
CA ASP A 822 3.37 42.49 -20.55
C ASP A 822 2.06 42.45 -21.35
N GLN A 823 2.16 42.31 -22.69
CA GLN A 823 1.00 42.19 -23.57
C GLN A 823 0.19 40.93 -23.31
N TYR A 824 0.85 39.82 -23.01
CA TYR A 824 0.19 38.58 -22.68
C TYR A 824 -0.54 38.69 -21.31
N ILE A 825 0.11 39.25 -20.30
CA ILE A 825 -0.44 39.48 -18.97
C ILE A 825 -1.66 40.41 -19.06
N GLU A 826 -1.56 41.55 -19.77
CA GLU A 826 -2.68 42.47 -19.99
C GLU A 826 -3.91 41.77 -20.61
N LYS A 827 -3.68 41.01 -21.68
CA LYS A 827 -4.71 40.31 -22.43
C LYS A 827 -5.39 39.24 -21.56
N THR A 828 -4.59 38.58 -20.72
CA THR A 828 -5.08 37.56 -19.78
C THR A 828 -5.89 38.20 -18.64
N VAL A 829 -5.40 39.27 -18.03
CA VAL A 829 -6.13 40.05 -17.00
C VAL A 829 -7.49 40.56 -17.51
N ARG A 830 -7.56 41.09 -18.73
CA ARG A 830 -8.83 41.53 -19.31
C ARG A 830 -9.84 40.43 -19.53
N LYS A 831 -9.38 39.17 -19.76
CA LYS A 831 -10.25 38.03 -19.97
C LYS A 831 -10.78 37.43 -18.67
N ILE A 832 -9.92 37.25 -17.66
CA ILE A 832 -10.27 36.54 -16.42
C ILE A 832 -10.62 37.45 -15.25
N GLY A 833 -10.18 38.73 -15.27
CA GLY A 833 -10.34 39.65 -14.14
C GLY A 833 -11.79 40.06 -13.82
N GLN A 834 -12.76 39.79 -14.74
CA GLN A 834 -14.19 40.03 -14.49
C GLN A 834 -14.86 38.90 -13.69
N GLN A 835 -14.30 37.71 -13.68
CA GLN A 835 -14.89 36.50 -13.09
C GLN A 835 -14.11 35.96 -11.90
N HIS A 836 -12.76 36.18 -11.88
CA HIS A 836 -11.85 35.66 -10.88
C HIS A 836 -11.05 36.75 -10.20
N ARG A 837 -10.45 36.48 -9.06
CA ARG A 837 -9.49 37.39 -8.42
C ARG A 837 -8.13 37.20 -9.09
N VAL A 838 -7.63 38.26 -9.75
CA VAL A 838 -6.35 38.22 -10.42
C VAL A 838 -5.35 39.11 -9.70
N ARG A 839 -4.16 38.57 -9.44
CA ARG A 839 -2.99 39.27 -8.93
C ARG A 839 -1.88 39.23 -9.98
N VAL A 840 -1.12 40.31 -10.11
CA VAL A 840 0.00 40.37 -11.05
C VAL A 840 1.25 40.82 -10.33
N ALA A 841 2.32 40.02 -10.40
CA ALA A 841 3.64 40.32 -9.84
C ALA A 841 4.58 40.83 -10.94
N THR A 842 4.82 42.17 -10.95
CA THR A 842 5.72 42.89 -11.85
C THR A 842 6.29 44.12 -11.17
N SER A 843 7.47 44.58 -11.61
CA SER A 843 8.12 45.79 -11.16
C SER A 843 8.01 46.95 -12.17
N ASP A 844 7.49 46.71 -13.39
CA ASP A 844 7.37 47.74 -14.40
C ASP A 844 6.29 48.78 -14.02
N ALA A 845 6.68 50.06 -14.10
CA ALA A 845 5.82 51.17 -13.73
C ALA A 845 4.74 51.48 -14.80
N LEU A 846 4.94 51.14 -16.06
CA LEU A 846 3.96 51.35 -17.13
C LEU A 846 2.86 50.28 -17.14
N GLU A 847 3.18 49.04 -16.87
CA GLU A 847 2.21 47.96 -16.68
C GLU A 847 1.25 48.24 -15.53
N GLN A 848 1.73 48.94 -14.50
CA GLN A 848 0.95 49.21 -13.26
C GLN A 848 -0.35 50.00 -13.54
N VAL A 849 -0.35 50.89 -14.52
CA VAL A 849 -1.52 51.73 -14.88
C VAL A 849 -2.56 50.91 -15.66
N ILE A 850 -2.10 49.95 -16.48
CA ILE A 850 -2.95 49.13 -17.35
C ILE A 850 -3.64 48.03 -16.54
N ILE A 851 -2.94 47.43 -15.59
CA ILE A 851 -3.43 46.35 -14.73
C ILE A 851 -4.54 46.85 -13.81
N LEU A 852 -4.42 48.06 -13.25
CA LEU A 852 -5.46 48.67 -12.42
C LEU A 852 -6.76 48.97 -13.19
N GLY A 853 -6.67 49.28 -14.50
CA GLY A 853 -7.85 49.41 -15.37
C GLY A 853 -8.59 48.12 -15.69
N GLY A 854 -7.94 46.95 -15.58
CA GLY A 854 -8.48 45.62 -15.83
C GLY A 854 -9.10 44.90 -14.62
N GLY A 855 -9.02 45.49 -13.41
CA GLY A 855 -9.61 44.89 -12.19
C GLY A 855 -8.70 43.92 -11.44
N ALA A 856 -7.44 43.79 -11.79
CA ALA A 856 -6.44 42.96 -11.10
C ALA A 856 -5.72 43.75 -9.98
N ARG A 857 -5.24 42.99 -8.96
CA ARG A 857 -4.43 43.54 -7.88
C ARG A 857 -2.94 43.40 -8.20
N ARG A 858 -2.21 44.47 -8.13
CA ARG A 858 -0.76 44.48 -8.34
C ARG A 858 0.00 44.01 -7.08
N VAL A 859 1.13 43.32 -7.32
CA VAL A 859 2.15 42.97 -6.31
C VAL A 859 3.50 43.38 -6.89
N SER A 860 4.28 44.21 -6.22
CA SER A 860 5.64 44.54 -6.68
C SER A 860 6.58 43.35 -6.47
N ALA A 861 7.68 43.26 -7.24
CA ALA A 861 8.67 42.20 -7.08
C ALA A 861 9.24 42.14 -5.63
N ARG A 862 9.36 43.30 -4.97
CA ARG A 862 9.80 43.35 -3.56
C ARG A 862 8.74 42.82 -2.61
N GLU A 863 7.50 43.27 -2.75
CA GLU A 863 6.36 42.73 -1.94
C GLU A 863 6.19 41.27 -2.15
N PHE A 864 6.34 40.79 -3.39
CA PHE A 864 6.24 39.39 -3.74
C PHE A 864 7.34 38.54 -3.09
N ARG A 865 8.58 39.07 -3.04
CA ARG A 865 9.68 38.40 -2.33
C ARG A 865 9.44 38.34 -0.81
N GLU A 866 8.88 39.41 -0.23
CA GLU A 866 8.51 39.43 1.19
C GLU A 866 7.37 38.43 1.48
N GLU A 867 6.37 38.33 0.59
CA GLU A 867 5.26 37.39 0.71
C GLU A 867 5.73 35.92 0.61
N ILE A 868 6.69 35.61 -0.27
CA ILE A 868 7.30 34.29 -0.33
C ILE A 868 8.07 33.95 0.97
N ARG A 869 8.83 34.92 1.48
CA ARG A 869 9.56 34.76 2.75
C ARG A 869 8.63 34.60 3.95
N GLU A 870 7.51 35.33 3.94
CA GLU A 870 6.50 35.22 4.98
C GLU A 870 5.77 33.87 4.93
N ALA A 871 5.42 33.39 3.76
CA ALA A 871 4.86 32.05 3.58
C ALA A 871 5.80 30.95 4.08
N GLN A 872 7.11 31.10 3.81
CA GLN A 872 8.13 30.19 4.35
C GLN A 872 8.27 30.31 5.88
N ARG A 873 8.06 31.50 6.46
CA ARG A 873 8.08 31.74 7.89
C ARG A 873 6.82 31.21 8.58
N GLU A 874 5.64 31.44 8.01
CA GLU A 874 4.36 30.91 8.49
C GLU A 874 4.38 29.37 8.53
N LEU A 875 5.00 28.74 7.54
CA LEU A 875 5.29 27.32 7.56
C LEU A 875 6.18 26.95 8.77
N ARG A 876 7.20 27.69 9.10
CA ARG A 876 8.06 27.44 10.25
C ARG A 876 7.36 27.70 11.59
N GLU A 877 6.56 28.78 11.69
CA GLU A 877 5.88 29.19 12.92
C GLU A 877 4.68 28.30 13.25
N SER A 878 3.88 27.89 12.27
CA SER A 878 2.80 26.92 12.46
C SER A 878 3.31 25.55 12.95
N TRP A 879 4.58 25.30 12.74
CA TRP A 879 5.33 24.16 13.20
C TRP A 879 5.78 24.29 14.64
N LEU A 880 6.34 25.43 14.99
CA LEU A 880 6.75 25.73 16.36
C LEU A 880 5.56 25.72 17.32
N GLU A 881 4.42 26.28 16.92
CA GLU A 881 3.20 26.26 17.74
C GLU A 881 2.58 24.88 17.93
N LYS A 882 2.73 23.96 16.96
CA LYS A 882 2.28 22.57 17.11
C LYS A 882 3.25 21.74 17.94
N SER A 883 4.55 21.98 17.79
CA SER A 883 5.60 21.40 18.62
C SER A 883 5.46 21.82 20.09
N GLU A 884 5.09 23.08 20.35
CA GLU A 884 4.84 23.58 21.70
C GLU A 884 3.56 23.02 22.33
N ARG A 885 2.56 22.64 21.57
CA ARG A 885 1.33 22.00 22.10
C ARG A 885 1.53 20.53 22.48
N GLY A 886 2.54 19.84 21.91
CA GLY A 886 2.98 18.52 22.34
C GLY A 886 3.93 18.53 23.53
N GLY A 887 4.65 19.65 23.77
CA GLY A 887 5.69 19.77 24.79
C GLY A 887 5.26 20.40 26.11
N ARG A 888 4.06 20.95 26.22
CA ARG A 888 3.64 21.74 27.40
C ARG A 888 3.39 20.93 28.68
N ARG A 889 3.34 19.60 28.65
CA ARG A 889 3.15 18.80 29.87
C ARG A 889 4.42 18.64 30.73
N LEU A 890 5.62 18.79 30.15
CA LEU A 890 6.87 18.62 30.91
C LEU A 890 7.26 19.84 31.74
N PHE A 891 6.80 21.06 31.39
CA PHE A 891 7.14 22.30 32.07
C PHE A 891 6.11 22.79 33.10
N GLU A 892 4.93 22.19 33.15
CA GLU A 892 3.90 22.57 34.15
C GLU A 892 4.16 22.01 35.55
N GLU A 893 5.06 21.02 35.70
CA GLU A 893 5.42 20.42 37.00
C GLU A 893 6.84 20.78 37.52
N VAL A 894 7.59 21.61 36.78
CA VAL A 894 8.93 22.01 37.19
C VAL A 894 8.84 23.29 38.03
N PRO A 895 9.45 23.34 39.24
CA PRO A 895 9.47 24.57 40.06
C PRO A 895 10.13 25.74 39.31
N GLU A 896 9.55 26.93 39.44
CA GLU A 896 9.97 28.16 38.72
C GLU A 896 11.50 28.45 38.81
N GLU A 897 12.15 28.07 39.88
CA GLU A 897 13.60 28.22 40.05
C GLU A 897 14.42 27.30 39.15
N LEU A 898 13.93 26.11 38.84
CA LEU A 898 14.60 25.15 37.96
C LEU A 898 14.32 25.48 36.49
N ALA A 899 13.13 25.96 36.17
CA ALA A 899 12.78 26.40 34.83
C ALA A 899 13.63 27.60 34.38
N GLY A 900 13.93 28.55 35.31
CA GLY A 900 14.84 29.67 35.07
C GLY A 900 16.25 29.24 34.75
N LYS A 901 16.82 28.25 35.50
CA LYS A 901 18.14 27.70 35.26
C LYS A 901 18.27 26.94 33.95
N LEU A 902 17.24 26.19 33.59
CA LEU A 902 17.20 25.48 32.31
C LEU A 902 17.10 26.45 31.11
N GLU A 903 16.43 27.57 31.27
CA GLU A 903 16.34 28.61 30.25
C GLU A 903 17.66 29.38 30.10
N ASP A 904 18.41 29.63 31.20
CA ASP A 904 19.75 30.24 31.17
C ASP A 904 20.78 29.32 30.54
N ILE A 905 20.70 27.99 30.78
CA ILE A 905 21.52 26.98 30.10
C ILE A 905 21.23 26.94 28.61
N ARG A 906 19.94 26.99 28.23
CA ARG A 906 19.49 27.00 26.82
C ARG A 906 19.99 28.24 26.08
N LEU A 907 20.06 29.37 26.75
CA LEU A 907 20.52 30.64 26.21
C LEU A 907 22.03 30.84 26.29
N GLY A 908 22.77 29.87 26.83
CA GLY A 908 24.23 29.92 26.94
C GLY A 908 24.74 31.04 27.87
N LYS A 909 23.98 31.37 28.94
CA LYS A 909 24.31 32.47 29.88
C LYS A 909 25.00 32.03 31.15
N GLU A 910 25.09 30.71 31.41
CA GLU A 910 25.91 30.11 32.46
C GLU A 910 26.73 28.96 31.90
N GLU A 911 28.05 28.96 32.22
CA GLU A 911 28.97 27.83 31.96
C GLU A 911 28.71 26.66 32.93
#